data_fd75eaace91d4a5afcbecc9fb25bb267
#
_entry.id   fd75eaace91d4a5afcbecc9fb25bb267
#
_cell.length_a   1.000
_cell.length_b   1.000
_cell.length_c   1.000
_cell.angle_alpha   90.00
_cell.angle_beta   90.00
_cell.angle_gamma   90.00
#
_symmetry.space_group_name_H-M   'P 1'
#
loop_
_entity.id
_entity.type
_entity.pdbx_description
1 polymer ?
#
loop_
_entity_poly.entity_id
_entity_poly.type
_entity_poly.pdbx_seq_one_letter_code
_entity_poly.pdbx_strand_id
1 'polypeptide(L)'
;MKETREHMSGLMTSVAVTVLAVVCSASVCGAEPPGDVQADRAIRRIVIPDRETAAERHAANELVANIALMTGRSVSVIKESSAAGNANGGRAINLGRTRSNLTPHNPNSWPTDTIFIGYGEGDIAILGQGLQGTLFATFEFLRDQGCRWYMPVTYHKLEVGRHIPKRATLRLSGKPKKHSPSFPDRGWHMTAVMPGPHFRDWATRNGVNALTTGDTCILYPEPLGRGLEKQTGHTLAWFVPSGAESSTIDKVKRRFDSHPDWYPLVGGKRTWKYRDGRRVQACLSNREVVDHVAREVIRYSAEGYKDHEKPNWRLMSIGHNDEPTFWCECSSCRAMDGPGSTWKANDSYDAYPNDPKNKNGTGPLGQRYATFANRVARQVARQRRDLLVSFYAYGSTVAPPRDPKLKLEDNVVVEFAYSDHCLKHDINDPACPNNVRLKAWIEDWSRRGKVVFYDYPPTGRHIHVPTGFFRHYQKLLRFLHRNGVIGLSGESQGVWAGSSLFHYIRARLMWDIDSDVDELIKEFCRDLFGDAAKTMLAYYRRYETGLAHHPGHMIWGGWVAQFDPQVIRDMQDLLDKAKRETDDPAVQLRLKLAQVSLNTFVITQVENTPAPKVTAKQFDRFRRLQAETLGMIRRMNLPYPMAATGPFIDRLKKHGYRPPFEALRGKQRLVLPVVWRFRTDPDDEGVKRGWPRSVDFSAKPWQDIRVDDFWTNQGIRYHGAAWYTTTFTVPKKIKENLWLLFDMLDGAAEIWIDGRLAGKTPAAPWDKPKAVDLTKLTRPGATHQLVMRVVKKSHAAGIKGRVRLMEALRIIGDR
;
A
#
# COMPACT_ATOMS: atom_id res chain seq x y z
N MET A 1 -35.31 15.04 -14.53
CA MET A 1 -35.07 13.71 -15.04
C MET A 1 -35.39 12.71 -13.94
N LYS A 2 -36.66 12.37 -13.87
CA LYS A 2 -37.22 11.26 -13.12
C LYS A 2 -37.53 10.23 -14.20
N GLU A 3 -36.91 9.10 -14.16
CA GLU A 3 -37.22 7.86 -14.86
C GLU A 3 -35.95 7.03 -14.96
N THR A 4 -35.76 6.17 -14.00
CA THR A 4 -35.01 4.90 -14.00
C THR A 4 -34.76 4.41 -12.56
N ARG A 5 -35.87 4.31 -11.81
CA ARG A 5 -35.86 3.70 -10.47
C ARG A 5 -37.08 2.79 -10.29
N GLU A 6 -37.26 1.89 -11.22
CA GLU A 6 -38.19 0.75 -11.06
C GLU A 6 -37.70 -0.32 -12.03
N HIS A 7 -36.93 -1.29 -11.55
CA HIS A 7 -36.77 -2.66 -12.02
C HIS A 7 -35.50 -3.27 -11.41
N MET A 8 -35.53 -3.47 -10.10
CA MET A 8 -34.67 -4.46 -9.42
C MET A 8 -35.21 -4.83 -8.04
N SER A 9 -36.49 -5.14 -7.99
CA SER A 9 -37.08 -5.87 -6.87
C SER A 9 -37.80 -7.11 -7.42
N GLY A 10 -37.11 -8.22 -7.41
CA GLY A 10 -37.75 -9.48 -7.78
C GLY A 10 -36.81 -10.43 -8.48
N LEU A 11 -35.93 -11.08 -7.73
CA LEU A 11 -35.44 -12.44 -7.98
C LEU A 11 -34.56 -12.89 -6.81
N MET A 12 -35.15 -13.14 -5.65
CA MET A 12 -34.62 -14.09 -4.70
C MET A 12 -35.50 -15.34 -4.78
N THR A 13 -35.17 -16.21 -5.69
CA THR A 13 -35.71 -17.57 -5.74
C THR A 13 -34.57 -18.56 -5.62
N SER A 14 -34.72 -19.42 -4.62
CA SER A 14 -34.03 -20.66 -4.30
C SER A 14 -33.20 -21.25 -5.45
N VAL A 15 -31.87 -21.32 -5.24
CA VAL A 15 -31.04 -22.29 -5.95
C VAL A 15 -30.69 -23.41 -5.00
N ALA A 16 -31.38 -24.53 -5.16
CA ALA A 16 -31.01 -25.80 -4.59
C ALA A 16 -29.74 -26.28 -5.30
N VAL A 17 -28.62 -26.37 -4.57
CA VAL A 17 -27.37 -26.92 -5.10
C VAL A 17 -27.41 -28.45 -4.89
N THR A 18 -27.57 -29.17 -5.97
CA THR A 18 -27.36 -30.63 -6.00
C THR A 18 -25.86 -30.89 -5.95
N VAL A 19 -25.36 -31.43 -4.83
CA VAL A 19 -23.97 -31.86 -4.65
C VAL A 19 -23.83 -33.29 -5.13
N LEU A 20 -23.14 -33.48 -6.24
CA LEU A 20 -22.70 -34.82 -6.68
C LEU A 20 -21.46 -35.21 -5.86
N ALA A 21 -21.57 -36.21 -5.00
CA ALA A 21 -20.48 -36.76 -4.23
C ALA A 21 -19.66 -37.74 -5.11
N VAL A 22 -18.43 -37.36 -5.43
CA VAL A 22 -17.40 -38.32 -5.91
C VAL A 22 -16.55 -38.72 -4.70
N VAL A 23 -16.70 -39.96 -4.29
CA VAL A 23 -15.88 -40.57 -3.25
C VAL A 23 -14.57 -41.02 -3.89
N CYS A 24 -13.45 -40.38 -3.55
CA CYS A 24 -12.10 -40.92 -3.73
C CYS A 24 -11.49 -41.17 -2.36
N SER A 25 -11.30 -42.44 -2.06
CA SER A 25 -10.53 -42.94 -0.92
C SER A 25 -9.05 -42.77 -1.16
N ALA A 26 -8.35 -42.00 -0.30
CA ALA A 26 -6.91 -42.09 -0.16
C ALA A 26 -6.56 -41.94 1.33
N SER A 27 -6.11 -43.05 1.91
CA SER A 27 -5.55 -43.12 3.26
C SER A 27 -4.15 -42.49 3.24
N VAL A 28 -3.94 -41.46 4.06
CA VAL A 28 -2.58 -41.07 4.48
C VAL A 28 -2.58 -40.93 5.99
N CYS A 29 -1.86 -41.85 6.65
CA CYS A 29 -1.54 -41.79 8.05
C CYS A 29 -0.54 -40.69 8.34
N GLY A 30 -0.95 -39.66 9.09
CA GLY A 30 -0.09 -38.73 9.78
C GLY A 30 -0.37 -38.75 11.25
N ALA A 31 0.60 -39.13 12.09
CA ALA A 31 0.49 -39.23 13.53
C ALA A 31 0.17 -37.87 14.16
N GLU A 32 -0.87 -37.81 14.96
CA GLU A 32 -1.25 -36.65 15.81
C GLU A 32 -0.44 -36.69 17.13
N PRO A 33 -0.07 -35.51 17.68
CA PRO A 33 0.47 -35.46 19.04
C PRO A 33 -0.64 -35.72 20.08
N PRO A 34 -0.33 -36.37 21.20
CA PRO A 34 -1.32 -36.69 22.21
C PRO A 34 -1.68 -35.47 23.05
N GLY A 35 -2.92 -35.02 22.97
CA GLY A 35 -3.53 -34.05 23.86
C GLY A 35 -5.01 -34.35 24.02
N ASP A 36 -5.50 -34.46 25.24
CA ASP A 36 -6.83 -34.84 25.70
C ASP A 36 -7.98 -34.44 24.75
N VAL A 37 -8.42 -35.41 23.98
CA VAL A 37 -9.61 -35.32 23.17
C VAL A 37 -10.76 -35.94 23.96
N GLN A 38 -11.56 -35.13 24.65
CA GLN A 38 -12.87 -35.59 25.08
C GLN A 38 -13.72 -35.87 23.85
N ALA A 39 -14.13 -37.12 23.67
CA ALA A 39 -14.98 -37.57 22.61
C ALA A 39 -16.30 -36.76 22.55
N ASP A 40 -16.56 -36.28 21.41
CA ASP A 40 -17.55 -35.41 20.88
C ASP A 40 -19.01 -35.76 21.27
N ARG A 41 -19.63 -34.97 22.13
CA ARG A 41 -21.06 -34.70 22.02
C ARG A 41 -21.22 -33.59 20.97
N ALA A 42 -21.72 -33.97 19.79
CA ALA A 42 -21.82 -33.08 18.64
C ALA A 42 -22.48 -31.75 19.01
N ILE A 43 -21.75 -30.65 18.73
CA ILE A 43 -22.37 -29.32 18.75
C ILE A 43 -23.48 -29.28 17.72
N ARG A 44 -24.72 -29.02 18.15
CA ARG A 44 -25.91 -29.01 17.31
C ARG A 44 -26.54 -27.63 17.16
N ARG A 45 -26.23 -26.70 18.07
CA ARG A 45 -26.85 -25.36 18.10
C ARG A 45 -25.90 -24.28 18.53
N ILE A 46 -26.13 -23.08 18.01
CA ILE A 46 -25.52 -21.83 18.42
C ILE A 46 -26.63 -21.00 19.05
N VAL A 47 -26.45 -20.62 20.30
CA VAL A 47 -27.39 -19.78 21.05
C VAL A 47 -26.90 -18.36 21.00
N ILE A 48 -27.75 -17.45 20.53
CA ILE A 48 -27.46 -16.02 20.43
C ILE A 48 -28.43 -15.22 21.31
N PRO A 49 -28.08 -14.00 21.75
CA PRO A 49 -28.97 -13.15 22.55
C PRO A 49 -30.30 -12.90 21.83
N ASP A 50 -31.38 -12.68 22.58
CA ASP A 50 -32.68 -12.31 22.01
C ASP A 50 -32.59 -10.98 21.25
N ARG A 51 -31.79 -10.05 21.73
CA ARG A 51 -31.46 -8.78 21.08
C ARG A 51 -30.01 -8.79 20.61
N GLU A 52 -29.70 -9.64 19.62
CA GLU A 52 -28.36 -9.72 19.06
C GLU A 52 -28.01 -8.48 18.25
N THR A 53 -26.74 -8.13 18.27
CA THR A 53 -26.14 -7.15 17.34
C THR A 53 -25.93 -7.77 15.95
N ALA A 54 -25.79 -6.94 14.93
CA ALA A 54 -25.44 -7.40 13.58
C ALA A 54 -24.10 -8.17 13.57
N ALA A 55 -23.12 -7.77 14.39
CA ALA A 55 -21.85 -8.48 14.52
C ALA A 55 -22.02 -9.88 15.15
N GLU A 56 -22.87 -10.04 16.17
CA GLU A 56 -23.18 -11.36 16.74
C GLU A 56 -23.93 -12.25 15.76
N ARG A 57 -24.86 -11.69 14.99
CA ARG A 57 -25.54 -12.43 13.91
C ARG A 57 -24.54 -12.89 12.84
N HIS A 58 -23.62 -12.02 12.43
CA HIS A 58 -22.58 -12.37 11.46
C HIS A 58 -21.65 -13.44 12.02
N ALA A 59 -21.23 -13.32 13.28
CA ALA A 59 -20.43 -14.32 13.98
C ALA A 59 -21.08 -15.70 14.01
N ALA A 60 -22.40 -15.77 14.28
CA ALA A 60 -23.16 -17.00 14.22
C ALA A 60 -23.14 -17.61 12.80
N ASN A 61 -23.35 -16.80 11.77
CA ASN A 61 -23.31 -17.26 10.38
C ASN A 61 -21.92 -17.79 9.99
N GLU A 62 -20.83 -17.15 10.44
CA GLU A 62 -19.44 -17.62 10.23
C GLU A 62 -19.23 -18.98 10.91
N LEU A 63 -19.72 -19.18 12.14
CA LEU A 63 -19.66 -20.48 12.82
C LEU A 63 -20.40 -21.56 12.02
N VAL A 64 -21.65 -21.30 11.64
CA VAL A 64 -22.45 -22.26 10.85
C VAL A 64 -21.73 -22.66 9.57
N ALA A 65 -21.25 -21.65 8.81
CA ALA A 65 -20.60 -21.89 7.52
C ALA A 65 -19.29 -22.69 7.67
N ASN A 66 -18.43 -22.30 8.61
CA ASN A 66 -17.12 -22.95 8.77
C ASN A 66 -17.26 -24.33 9.43
N ILE A 67 -18.17 -24.52 10.39
CA ILE A 67 -18.45 -25.86 10.97
C ILE A 67 -18.97 -26.81 9.88
N ALA A 68 -19.89 -26.36 9.04
CA ALA A 68 -20.40 -27.16 7.93
C ALA A 68 -19.30 -27.52 6.92
N LEU A 69 -18.42 -26.55 6.59
CA LEU A 69 -17.26 -26.79 5.71
C LEU A 69 -16.26 -27.77 6.30
N MET A 70 -16.01 -27.72 7.62
CA MET A 70 -15.08 -28.62 8.31
C MET A 70 -15.64 -30.03 8.45
N THR A 71 -16.88 -30.15 8.93
CA THR A 71 -17.44 -31.40 9.45
C THR A 71 -18.51 -32.06 8.56
N GLY A 72 -19.02 -31.31 7.55
CA GLY A 72 -20.20 -31.72 6.77
C GLY A 72 -21.54 -31.64 7.52
N ARG A 73 -21.53 -31.15 8.77
CA ARG A 73 -22.71 -31.10 9.64
C ARG A 73 -23.33 -29.71 9.65
N SER A 74 -24.65 -29.63 9.66
CA SER A 74 -25.38 -28.40 9.88
C SER A 74 -25.57 -28.12 11.38
N VAL A 75 -25.48 -26.84 11.77
CA VAL A 75 -25.72 -26.35 13.12
C VAL A 75 -26.82 -25.30 13.06
N SER A 76 -27.84 -25.38 13.94
CA SER A 76 -28.94 -24.41 13.98
C SER A 76 -28.54 -23.19 14.83
N VAL A 77 -29.01 -22.00 14.43
CA VAL A 77 -28.94 -20.77 15.25
C VAL A 77 -30.29 -20.55 15.90
N ILE A 78 -30.31 -20.43 17.23
CA ILE A 78 -31.52 -20.21 18.01
C ILE A 78 -31.35 -19.02 18.96
N LYS A 79 -32.48 -18.41 19.33
CA LYS A 79 -32.53 -17.37 20.37
C LYS A 79 -32.42 -17.95 21.76
N GLU A 80 -31.85 -17.18 22.69
CA GLU A 80 -31.69 -17.61 24.08
C GLU A 80 -33.03 -17.96 24.75
N SER A 81 -34.08 -17.17 24.53
CA SER A 81 -35.45 -17.44 25.01
C SER A 81 -36.02 -18.78 24.52
N SER A 82 -35.67 -19.18 23.29
CA SER A 82 -36.08 -20.44 22.68
C SER A 82 -35.23 -21.65 23.14
N ALA A 83 -34.07 -21.40 23.74
CA ALA A 83 -33.15 -22.43 24.20
C ALA A 83 -33.59 -23.08 25.52
N ALA A 84 -34.31 -22.38 26.39
CA ALA A 84 -34.69 -22.80 27.74
C ALA A 84 -35.64 -24.02 27.78
N GLY A 85 -36.32 -24.33 26.67
CA GLY A 85 -37.23 -25.48 26.56
C GLY A 85 -36.61 -26.77 26.01
N ASN A 86 -35.34 -26.75 25.57
CA ASN A 86 -34.72 -27.84 24.82
C ASN A 86 -33.57 -28.53 25.58
N ALA A 87 -33.86 -29.11 26.75
CA ALA A 87 -32.87 -29.76 27.61
C ALA A 87 -32.23 -31.02 26.98
N ASN A 88 -32.80 -31.59 25.90
CA ASN A 88 -32.33 -32.87 25.31
C ASN A 88 -31.40 -32.72 24.09
N GLY A 89 -30.77 -31.61 23.87
CA GLY A 89 -30.24 -31.24 22.54
C GLY A 89 -28.74 -31.17 22.38
N GLY A 90 -27.89 -31.93 23.02
CA GLY A 90 -26.44 -31.93 22.77
C GLY A 90 -25.76 -30.62 23.23
N ARG A 91 -24.45 -30.46 22.95
CA ARG A 91 -23.66 -29.25 23.29
C ARG A 91 -24.07 -28.03 22.45
N ALA A 92 -24.05 -26.88 23.09
CA ALA A 92 -24.31 -25.59 22.42
C ALA A 92 -23.06 -24.70 22.42
N ILE A 93 -23.00 -23.79 21.46
CA ILE A 93 -22.12 -22.62 21.52
C ILE A 93 -22.99 -21.43 21.97
N ASN A 94 -22.75 -20.93 23.17
CA ASN A 94 -23.35 -19.68 23.66
C ASN A 94 -22.52 -18.52 23.12
N LEU A 95 -23.06 -17.78 22.17
CA LEU A 95 -22.35 -16.76 21.40
C LEU A 95 -22.80 -15.36 21.83
N GLY A 96 -21.85 -14.50 22.16
CA GLY A 96 -22.10 -13.11 22.46
C GLY A 96 -22.63 -12.88 23.88
N ARG A 97 -23.47 -11.89 24.04
CA ARG A 97 -23.97 -11.43 25.37
C ARG A 97 -25.23 -12.20 25.81
N THR A 98 -25.20 -13.51 25.73
CA THR A 98 -26.24 -14.37 26.34
C THR A 98 -26.17 -14.28 27.87
N ARG A 99 -27.28 -14.58 28.58
CA ARG A 99 -27.30 -14.66 30.07
C ARG A 99 -26.27 -15.66 30.58
N SER A 100 -26.20 -16.81 29.93
CA SER A 100 -25.23 -17.86 30.27
C SER A 100 -23.78 -17.37 30.20
N ASN A 101 -23.44 -16.50 29.27
CA ASN A 101 -22.12 -15.90 29.17
C ASN A 101 -21.91 -14.75 30.16
N LEU A 102 -22.93 -13.92 30.39
CA LEU A 102 -22.79 -12.72 31.25
C LEU A 102 -22.78 -13.04 32.74
N THR A 103 -23.46 -14.11 33.17
CA THR A 103 -23.51 -14.50 34.59
C THR A 103 -22.11 -14.73 35.18
N PRO A 104 -21.21 -15.52 34.55
CA PRO A 104 -19.86 -15.72 35.06
C PRO A 104 -18.86 -14.65 34.61
N HIS A 105 -19.20 -13.82 33.62
CA HIS A 105 -18.24 -12.89 32.98
C HIS A 105 -18.86 -11.50 32.80
N ASN A 106 -18.12 -10.46 33.22
CA ASN A 106 -18.49 -9.07 32.93
C ASN A 106 -17.57 -8.45 31.87
N PRO A 107 -17.89 -8.58 30.56
CA PRO A 107 -17.05 -8.05 29.49
C PRO A 107 -16.94 -6.52 29.52
N ASN A 108 -17.86 -5.79 30.17
CA ASN A 108 -17.82 -4.33 30.21
C ASN A 108 -16.60 -3.77 30.97
N SER A 109 -15.98 -4.57 31.82
CA SER A 109 -14.77 -4.20 32.56
C SER A 109 -13.46 -4.53 31.80
N TRP A 110 -13.55 -5.16 30.63
CA TRP A 110 -12.37 -5.57 29.86
C TRP A 110 -11.91 -4.46 28.94
N PRO A 111 -10.63 -4.42 28.57
CA PRO A 111 -10.16 -3.59 27.46
C PRO A 111 -10.94 -3.91 26.16
N THR A 112 -11.08 -2.92 25.30
CA THR A 112 -11.76 -3.08 23.99
C THR A 112 -11.13 -4.22 23.19
N ASP A 113 -11.98 -4.99 22.50
CA ASP A 113 -11.61 -6.17 21.68
C ASP A 113 -11.01 -7.35 22.47
N THR A 114 -11.03 -7.30 23.81
CA THR A 114 -10.71 -8.48 24.61
C THR A 114 -11.73 -9.58 24.35
N ILE A 115 -11.22 -10.80 24.12
CA ILE A 115 -12.03 -11.98 23.84
C ILE A 115 -11.99 -12.98 25.01
N PHE A 116 -13.04 -13.81 25.06
CA PHE A 116 -13.10 -14.97 25.93
C PHE A 116 -13.71 -16.16 25.17
N ILE A 117 -13.04 -17.32 25.31
CA ILE A 117 -13.52 -18.62 24.82
C ILE A 117 -13.43 -19.56 26.01
N GLY A 118 -14.57 -20.03 26.51
CA GLY A 118 -14.67 -20.92 27.66
C GLY A 118 -15.22 -22.28 27.25
N TYR A 119 -14.77 -23.33 27.92
CA TYR A 119 -15.21 -24.72 27.71
C TYR A 119 -15.78 -25.23 29.02
N GLY A 120 -17.13 -25.32 29.12
CA GLY A 120 -17.85 -25.90 30.26
C GLY A 120 -18.15 -27.37 30.07
N GLU A 121 -18.76 -27.99 31.07
CA GLU A 121 -19.12 -29.43 31.04
C GLU A 121 -20.16 -29.77 29.94
N GLY A 122 -20.93 -28.79 29.49
CA GLY A 122 -21.95 -28.97 28.45
C GLY A 122 -21.80 -28.08 27.25
N ASP A 123 -21.33 -26.83 27.44
CA ASP A 123 -21.42 -25.78 26.44
C ASP A 123 -20.09 -25.04 26.25
N ILE A 124 -19.99 -24.31 25.12
CA ILE A 124 -18.85 -23.43 24.80
C ILE A 124 -19.33 -21.97 24.88
N ALA A 125 -18.63 -21.16 25.65
CA ALA A 125 -18.86 -19.72 25.74
C ALA A 125 -17.92 -19.00 24.77
N ILE A 126 -18.47 -18.16 23.89
CA ILE A 126 -17.72 -17.31 22.96
C ILE A 126 -18.24 -15.88 23.09
N LEU A 127 -17.44 -14.96 23.65
CA LEU A 127 -17.84 -13.56 23.81
C LEU A 127 -16.64 -12.63 23.75
N GLY A 128 -16.88 -11.33 23.58
CA GLY A 128 -15.85 -10.32 23.60
C GLY A 128 -16.37 -8.93 23.91
N GLN A 129 -15.46 -8.02 24.25
CA GLN A 129 -15.74 -6.63 24.57
C GLN A 129 -15.72 -5.78 23.31
N GLY A 130 -16.58 -4.76 23.27
CA GLY A 130 -16.69 -3.82 22.15
C GLY A 130 -17.58 -4.33 21.00
N LEU A 131 -17.66 -3.54 19.95
CA LEU A 131 -18.59 -3.78 18.84
C LEU A 131 -18.21 -5.00 17.99
N GLN A 132 -16.93 -5.35 17.93
CA GLN A 132 -16.40 -6.47 17.16
C GLN A 132 -15.87 -7.62 18.03
N GLY A 133 -15.82 -7.46 19.36
CA GLY A 133 -15.17 -8.41 20.25
C GLY A 133 -15.67 -9.83 20.11
N THR A 134 -17.01 -10.03 20.06
CA THR A 134 -17.60 -11.37 19.84
C THR A 134 -17.22 -11.96 18.47
N LEU A 135 -17.13 -11.13 17.45
CA LEU A 135 -16.71 -11.57 16.11
C LEU A 135 -15.23 -12.00 16.11
N PHE A 136 -14.35 -11.25 16.79
CA PHE A 136 -12.95 -11.65 16.96
C PHE A 136 -12.81 -12.93 17.78
N ALA A 137 -13.60 -13.10 18.85
CA ALA A 137 -13.62 -14.33 19.62
C ALA A 137 -14.04 -15.52 18.75
N THR A 138 -15.00 -15.34 17.86
CA THR A 138 -15.43 -16.35 16.91
C THR A 138 -14.32 -16.75 15.94
N PHE A 139 -13.60 -15.80 15.39
CA PHE A 139 -12.49 -16.13 14.49
C PHE A 139 -11.31 -16.78 15.22
N GLU A 140 -11.03 -16.39 16.46
CA GLU A 140 -10.02 -17.07 17.26
C GLU A 140 -10.44 -18.50 17.62
N PHE A 141 -11.73 -18.75 17.93
CA PHE A 141 -12.24 -20.11 18.09
C PHE A 141 -12.07 -20.94 16.80
N LEU A 142 -12.45 -20.37 15.65
CA LEU A 142 -12.26 -21.04 14.35
C LEU A 142 -10.77 -21.28 14.03
N ARG A 143 -9.90 -20.35 14.45
CA ARG A 143 -8.45 -20.52 14.34
C ARG A 143 -7.94 -21.67 15.21
N ASP A 144 -8.44 -21.84 16.43
CA ASP A 144 -8.14 -22.97 17.29
C ASP A 144 -8.63 -24.28 16.64
N GLN A 145 -9.67 -24.23 15.79
CA GLN A 145 -10.08 -25.35 14.95
C GLN A 145 -9.18 -25.57 13.71
N GLY A 146 -8.19 -24.71 13.46
CA GLY A 146 -7.29 -24.82 12.32
C GLY A 146 -7.72 -24.05 11.09
N CYS A 147 -8.82 -23.30 11.15
CA CYS A 147 -9.21 -22.41 10.03
C CYS A 147 -8.23 -21.26 9.90
N ARG A 148 -7.86 -20.90 8.67
CA ARG A 148 -6.94 -19.80 8.36
C ARG A 148 -7.41 -19.01 7.15
N TRP A 149 -7.16 -17.72 7.19
CA TRP A 149 -7.46 -16.77 6.10
C TRP A 149 -6.18 -15.97 5.80
N TYR A 150 -5.41 -16.44 4.83
CA TYR A 150 -4.10 -15.88 4.49
C TYR A 150 -4.16 -14.69 3.54
N MET A 151 -5.18 -14.64 2.69
CA MET A 151 -5.44 -13.55 1.75
C MET A 151 -6.93 -13.42 1.47
N PRO A 152 -7.41 -12.29 0.96
CA PRO A 152 -8.81 -12.13 0.55
C PRO A 152 -9.22 -13.16 -0.49
N VAL A 153 -10.40 -13.73 -0.28
CA VAL A 153 -10.95 -14.80 -1.14
C VAL A 153 -11.60 -14.19 -2.35
N THR A 154 -10.97 -14.22 -3.53
CA THR A 154 -11.60 -13.73 -4.76
C THR A 154 -10.97 -14.15 -6.06
N TYR A 155 -10.18 -15.22 -6.09
CA TYR A 155 -9.57 -15.62 -7.33
C TYR A 155 -10.29 -16.79 -7.97
N HIS A 156 -10.96 -16.55 -9.13
CA HIS A 156 -11.49 -17.58 -10.03
C HIS A 156 -12.33 -18.69 -9.39
N LYS A 157 -13.26 -18.37 -8.52
CA LYS A 157 -14.07 -19.37 -7.81
C LYS A 157 -13.24 -20.36 -6.98
N LEU A 158 -11.90 -20.24 -7.00
CA LEU A 158 -10.98 -21.00 -6.14
C LEU A 158 -10.68 -20.14 -4.92
N GLU A 159 -10.97 -20.63 -3.76
CA GLU A 159 -10.73 -19.98 -2.48
C GLU A 159 -9.25 -20.09 -2.08
N VAL A 160 -8.38 -19.54 -2.94
CA VAL A 160 -6.91 -19.69 -2.82
C VAL A 160 -6.33 -19.10 -1.54
N GLY A 161 -7.07 -18.22 -0.87
CA GLY A 161 -6.60 -17.48 0.30
C GLY A 161 -6.97 -18.08 1.64
N ARG A 162 -7.68 -19.20 1.70
CA ARG A 162 -8.10 -19.80 2.98
C ARG A 162 -7.73 -21.27 3.10
N HIS A 163 -7.59 -21.70 4.34
CA HIS A 163 -7.49 -23.10 4.71
C HIS A 163 -8.60 -23.45 5.71
N ILE A 164 -9.45 -24.41 5.38
CA ILE A 164 -10.49 -24.95 6.23
C ILE A 164 -10.26 -26.47 6.32
N PRO A 165 -9.78 -26.97 7.46
CA PRO A 165 -9.44 -28.38 7.59
C PRO A 165 -10.71 -29.25 7.56
N LYS A 166 -10.64 -30.42 6.93
CA LYS A 166 -11.71 -31.42 6.96
C LYS A 166 -11.55 -32.30 8.19
N ARG A 167 -12.61 -32.44 8.99
CA ARG A 167 -12.62 -33.18 10.25
C ARG A 167 -14.00 -33.77 10.52
N ALA A 168 -14.03 -34.90 11.27
CA ALA A 168 -15.29 -35.43 11.75
C ALA A 168 -15.88 -34.63 12.91
N THR A 169 -14.99 -33.98 13.72
CA THR A 169 -15.36 -33.33 14.99
C THR A 169 -14.58 -32.04 15.21
N LEU A 170 -15.05 -31.18 16.12
CA LEU A 170 -14.34 -29.98 16.55
C LEU A 170 -13.32 -30.31 17.67
N ARG A 171 -12.23 -29.58 17.72
CA ARG A 171 -11.25 -29.67 18.82
C ARG A 171 -11.72 -28.82 20.00
N LEU A 172 -11.86 -29.38 21.15
CA LEU A 172 -12.24 -28.67 22.37
C LEU A 172 -11.05 -28.73 23.32
N SER A 173 -10.35 -27.62 23.52
CA SER A 173 -9.10 -27.57 24.30
C SER A 173 -9.31 -27.86 25.81
N GLY A 174 -10.52 -27.72 26.32
CA GLY A 174 -10.84 -27.81 27.74
C GLY A 174 -10.30 -26.64 28.60
N LYS A 175 -9.39 -25.85 28.08
CA LYS A 175 -8.82 -24.67 28.78
C LYS A 175 -9.42 -23.38 28.30
N PRO A 176 -9.93 -22.52 29.19
CA PRO A 176 -10.45 -21.22 28.79
C PRO A 176 -9.32 -20.32 28.26
N LYS A 177 -9.65 -19.51 27.25
CA LYS A 177 -8.75 -18.54 26.62
C LYS A 177 -9.34 -17.15 26.82
N LYS A 178 -8.62 -16.29 27.54
CA LYS A 178 -8.91 -14.84 27.59
C LYS A 178 -7.70 -14.13 26.99
N HIS A 179 -7.95 -13.26 26.01
CA HIS A 179 -6.88 -12.55 25.31
C HIS A 179 -7.31 -11.11 25.01
N SER A 180 -6.41 -10.17 25.27
CA SER A 180 -6.54 -8.77 24.85
C SER A 180 -5.52 -8.53 23.73
N PRO A 181 -5.93 -7.89 22.63
CA PRO A 181 -4.99 -7.59 21.55
C PRO A 181 -3.79 -6.78 22.05
N SER A 182 -2.59 -7.09 21.55
CA SER A 182 -1.37 -6.39 21.93
C SER A 182 -1.41 -4.90 21.54
N PHE A 183 -2.05 -4.59 20.40
CA PHE A 183 -2.27 -3.20 20.00
C PHE A 183 -3.77 -2.89 19.95
N PRO A 184 -4.25 -1.89 20.70
CA PRO A 184 -5.66 -1.43 20.64
C PRO A 184 -6.08 -0.95 19.24
N ASP A 185 -5.24 -0.18 18.54
CA ASP A 185 -5.47 0.26 17.17
C ASP A 185 -4.65 -0.62 16.20
N ARG A 186 -5.35 -1.47 15.47
CA ARG A 186 -4.80 -2.41 14.49
C ARG A 186 -5.22 -1.98 13.09
N GLY A 187 -4.57 -0.91 12.64
CA GLY A 187 -4.94 -0.18 11.45
C GLY A 187 -4.30 -0.68 10.17
N TRP A 188 -4.99 -0.44 9.06
CA TRP A 188 -4.49 -0.67 7.71
C TRP A 188 -4.90 0.49 6.82
N HIS A 189 -3.91 1.14 6.19
CA HIS A 189 -4.14 2.22 5.23
C HIS A 189 -3.93 1.71 3.80
N MET A 190 -4.96 1.84 2.97
CA MET A 190 -4.93 1.43 1.56
C MET A 190 -4.78 2.66 0.67
N THR A 191 -3.60 2.84 0.10
CA THR A 191 -3.28 4.07 -0.64
C THR A 191 -3.92 4.18 -2.02
N ALA A 192 -4.29 3.10 -2.66
CA ALA A 192 -4.63 3.16 -4.08
C ALA A 192 -5.96 2.53 -4.48
N VAL A 193 -6.64 1.80 -3.62
CA VAL A 193 -7.84 1.05 -3.99
C VAL A 193 -8.79 0.94 -2.83
N MET A 194 -10.05 1.26 -3.06
CA MET A 194 -11.13 0.98 -2.11
C MET A 194 -11.12 -0.52 -1.77
N PRO A 195 -10.90 -0.93 -0.54
CA PRO A 195 -10.95 -2.32 -0.17
C PRO A 195 -12.34 -2.86 -0.45
N GLY A 196 -12.44 -3.81 -1.37
CA GLY A 196 -13.67 -4.54 -1.61
C GLY A 196 -14.13 -5.32 -0.37
N PRO A 197 -15.36 -5.84 -0.35
CA PRO A 197 -15.90 -6.58 0.78
C PRO A 197 -14.97 -7.70 1.25
N HIS A 198 -14.32 -8.41 0.34
CA HIS A 198 -13.42 -9.51 0.66
C HIS A 198 -12.16 -9.11 1.43
N PHE A 199 -11.65 -7.88 1.22
CA PHE A 199 -10.54 -7.37 2.02
C PHE A 199 -11.00 -7.06 3.44
N ARG A 200 -12.18 -6.50 3.60
CA ARG A 200 -12.78 -6.23 4.92
C ARG A 200 -13.00 -7.52 5.69
N ASP A 201 -13.53 -8.55 5.04
CA ASP A 201 -13.71 -9.89 5.60
C ASP A 201 -12.37 -10.47 6.06
N TRP A 202 -11.34 -10.40 5.20
CA TRP A 202 -10.00 -10.85 5.56
C TRP A 202 -9.44 -10.11 6.77
N ALA A 203 -9.55 -8.79 6.77
CA ALA A 203 -9.08 -7.92 7.85
C ALA A 203 -9.74 -8.28 9.19
N THR A 204 -11.07 -8.38 9.22
CA THR A 204 -11.81 -8.74 10.43
C THR A 204 -11.46 -10.16 10.91
N ARG A 205 -11.34 -11.14 10.01
CA ARG A 205 -10.93 -12.53 10.33
C ARG A 205 -9.52 -12.64 10.90
N ASN A 206 -8.68 -11.62 10.69
CA ASN A 206 -7.33 -11.56 11.22
C ASN A 206 -7.15 -10.52 12.35
N GLY A 207 -8.24 -10.03 12.93
CA GLY A 207 -8.20 -9.16 14.10
C GLY A 207 -7.90 -7.70 13.81
N VAL A 208 -7.88 -7.25 12.54
CA VAL A 208 -7.73 -5.84 12.15
C VAL A 208 -9.03 -5.10 12.44
N ASN A 209 -8.95 -3.97 13.14
CA ASN A 209 -10.13 -3.22 13.58
C ASN A 209 -10.27 -1.81 12.98
N ALA A 210 -9.32 -1.37 12.15
CA ALA A 210 -9.38 -0.07 11.50
C ALA A 210 -8.88 -0.15 10.04
N LEU A 211 -9.69 0.31 9.11
CA LEU A 211 -9.33 0.43 7.69
C LEU A 211 -9.48 1.87 7.24
N THR A 212 -8.46 2.39 6.57
CA THR A 212 -8.48 3.73 6.01
C THR A 212 -8.07 3.70 4.53
N THR A 213 -8.59 4.62 3.73
CA THR A 213 -8.18 4.84 2.34
C THR A 213 -8.13 6.33 2.06
N GLY A 214 -7.02 6.81 1.51
CA GLY A 214 -6.80 8.24 1.41
C GLY A 214 -6.98 8.90 2.77
N ASP A 215 -7.66 10.03 2.81
CA ASP A 215 -7.92 10.78 4.05
C ASP A 215 -9.20 10.34 4.79
N THR A 216 -9.80 9.21 4.42
CA THR A 216 -11.08 8.76 4.98
C THR A 216 -11.00 7.38 5.60
N CYS A 217 -11.66 7.22 6.75
CA CYS A 217 -11.92 5.91 7.32
C CYS A 217 -12.93 5.17 6.44
N ILE A 218 -12.64 3.90 6.17
CA ILE A 218 -13.64 3.01 5.60
C ILE A 218 -14.40 2.45 6.78
N LEU A 219 -15.66 2.86 6.89
CA LEU A 219 -16.57 2.24 7.83
C LEU A 219 -16.72 0.77 7.48
N TYR A 220 -16.61 -0.09 8.49
CA TYR A 220 -17.02 -1.46 8.34
C TYR A 220 -18.55 -1.46 8.14
N PRO A 221 -19.08 -1.96 7.00
CA PRO A 221 -20.51 -2.03 6.83
C PRO A 221 -21.08 -3.02 7.84
N GLU A 222 -22.31 -2.78 8.27
CA GLU A 222 -23.07 -3.86 8.82
C GLU A 222 -23.06 -5.05 7.82
N PRO A 223 -22.81 -6.31 8.22
CA PRO A 223 -22.89 -6.81 9.59
C PRO A 223 -21.53 -7.00 10.31
N LEU A 224 -20.41 -6.50 9.76
CA LEU A 224 -19.09 -6.75 10.36
C LEU A 224 -18.84 -6.01 11.69
N GLY A 225 -19.82 -5.23 12.14
CA GLY A 225 -19.68 -4.35 13.28
C GLY A 225 -18.85 -3.11 12.93
N ARG A 226 -18.91 -2.10 13.79
CA ARG A 226 -18.11 -0.89 13.64
C ARG A 226 -16.75 -1.12 14.26
N GLY A 227 -15.69 -1.02 13.47
CA GLY A 227 -14.33 -0.98 13.97
C GLY A 227 -14.00 0.32 14.68
N LEU A 228 -12.71 0.61 14.85
CA LEU A 228 -12.26 1.90 15.37
C LEU A 228 -12.61 3.00 14.37
N GLU A 229 -13.60 3.82 14.72
CA GLU A 229 -14.06 4.92 13.87
C GLU A 229 -13.06 6.07 13.96
N LYS A 230 -12.19 6.17 12.96
CA LYS A 230 -11.15 7.21 12.88
C LYS A 230 -11.07 7.82 11.49
N GLN A 231 -10.77 9.11 11.46
CA GLN A 231 -10.37 9.83 10.27
C GLN A 231 -8.90 10.20 10.43
N THR A 232 -8.08 9.85 9.46
CA THR A 232 -6.64 10.09 9.44
C THR A 232 -6.25 10.82 8.17
N GLY A 233 -5.02 11.31 8.05
CA GLY A 233 -4.52 11.86 6.81
C GLY A 233 -4.16 13.35 6.86
N HIS A 234 -3.93 13.92 5.70
CA HIS A 234 -3.56 15.32 5.47
C HIS A 234 -4.79 16.24 5.44
N THR A 235 -5.45 16.38 6.58
CA THR A 235 -6.81 16.96 6.67
C THR A 235 -6.87 18.42 7.04
N LEU A 236 -5.74 19.05 7.39
CA LEU A 236 -5.74 20.49 7.69
C LEU A 236 -6.30 21.31 6.52
N ALA A 237 -6.10 20.86 5.25
CA ALA A 237 -6.69 21.50 4.07
C ALA A 237 -8.22 21.40 3.98
N TRP A 238 -8.86 20.53 4.75
CA TRP A 238 -10.33 20.47 4.84
C TRP A 238 -10.87 21.66 5.61
N PHE A 239 -10.13 22.08 6.62
CA PHE A 239 -10.49 23.17 7.53
C PHE A 239 -9.99 24.51 7.01
N VAL A 240 -8.73 24.58 6.58
CA VAL A 240 -8.11 25.76 5.97
C VAL A 240 -7.63 25.41 4.57
N PRO A 241 -8.52 25.50 3.57
CA PRO A 241 -8.21 25.11 2.19
C PRO A 241 -7.03 25.90 1.60
N SER A 242 -6.08 25.21 0.96
CA SER A 242 -4.89 25.81 0.37
C SER A 242 -4.48 25.10 -0.94
N GLY A 243 -3.76 25.81 -1.82
CA GLY A 243 -3.27 25.26 -3.07
C GLY A 243 -4.23 25.42 -4.26
N ALA A 244 -3.80 25.03 -5.45
CA ALA A 244 -4.47 25.30 -6.71
C ALA A 244 -4.96 24.02 -7.39
N GLU A 245 -5.87 23.28 -6.77
CA GLU A 245 -6.65 22.28 -7.50
C GLU A 245 -7.76 22.98 -8.25
N SER A 246 -7.87 22.75 -9.56
CA SER A 246 -8.76 23.50 -10.47
C SER A 246 -10.23 23.53 -10.03
N SER A 247 -10.71 22.50 -9.36
CA SER A 247 -12.11 22.40 -8.91
C SER A 247 -12.41 23.18 -7.61
N THR A 248 -11.38 23.62 -6.88
CA THR A 248 -11.54 24.28 -5.56
C THR A 248 -10.89 25.66 -5.47
N ILE A 249 -10.26 26.11 -6.54
CA ILE A 249 -9.46 27.35 -6.54
C ILE A 249 -10.25 28.57 -6.06
N ASP A 250 -11.50 28.72 -6.51
CA ASP A 250 -12.35 29.85 -6.13
C ASP A 250 -12.76 29.81 -4.66
N LYS A 251 -12.97 28.61 -4.12
CA LYS A 251 -13.26 28.42 -2.69
C LYS A 251 -12.06 28.80 -1.84
N VAL A 252 -10.87 28.37 -2.24
CA VAL A 252 -9.61 28.68 -1.56
C VAL A 252 -9.35 30.19 -1.62
N LYS A 253 -9.52 30.80 -2.80
CA LYS A 253 -9.34 32.24 -2.98
C LYS A 253 -10.33 33.06 -2.14
N ARG A 254 -11.61 32.74 -2.16
CA ARG A 254 -12.61 33.43 -1.31
C ARG A 254 -12.27 33.35 0.18
N ARG A 255 -11.81 32.17 0.64
CA ARG A 255 -11.39 32.01 2.04
C ARG A 255 -10.16 32.86 2.35
N PHE A 256 -9.19 32.92 1.44
CA PHE A 256 -8.02 33.78 1.58
C PHE A 256 -8.38 35.25 1.60
N ASP A 257 -9.23 35.72 0.69
CA ASP A 257 -9.65 37.11 0.58
C ASP A 257 -10.38 37.57 1.87
N SER A 258 -11.13 36.69 2.52
CA SER A 258 -11.83 36.97 3.78
C SER A 258 -10.96 36.81 5.04
N HIS A 259 -9.94 35.97 5.01
CA HIS A 259 -9.08 35.67 6.18
C HIS A 259 -7.61 35.49 5.76
N PRO A 260 -6.95 36.51 5.24
CA PRO A 260 -5.58 36.40 4.75
C PRO A 260 -4.57 36.01 5.83
N ASP A 261 -4.83 36.37 7.07
CA ASP A 261 -4.01 36.07 8.25
C ASP A 261 -4.07 34.61 8.72
N TRP A 262 -5.06 33.83 8.24
CA TRP A 262 -5.11 32.38 8.44
C TRP A 262 -4.05 31.63 7.63
N TYR A 263 -3.51 32.29 6.60
CA TYR A 263 -2.56 31.74 5.67
C TYR A 263 -1.11 32.11 6.02
N PRO A 264 -0.12 31.33 5.59
CA PRO A 264 1.26 31.57 6.00
C PRO A 264 1.80 32.87 5.43
N LEU A 265 2.65 33.52 6.21
CA LEU A 265 3.57 34.54 5.74
C LEU A 265 4.77 33.80 5.11
N VAL A 266 5.03 34.00 3.82
CA VAL A 266 6.14 33.39 3.09
C VAL A 266 6.82 34.49 2.27
N GLY A 267 8.11 34.70 2.52
CA GLY A 267 8.86 35.80 1.85
C GLY A 267 8.22 37.17 2.05
N GLY A 268 7.73 37.45 3.25
CA GLY A 268 7.10 38.73 3.62
C GLY A 268 5.66 38.95 3.13
N LYS A 269 5.04 37.94 2.47
CA LYS A 269 3.66 38.03 1.97
C LYS A 269 2.79 36.90 2.44
N ARG A 270 1.52 37.19 2.80
CA ARG A 270 0.50 36.16 3.04
C ARG A 270 0.13 35.52 1.72
N THR A 271 0.06 34.17 1.67
CA THR A 271 -0.21 33.46 0.44
C THR A 271 -1.01 32.20 0.68
N TRP A 272 -1.95 31.88 -0.21
CA TRP A 272 -2.74 30.65 -0.18
C TRP A 272 -2.23 29.58 -1.14
N LYS A 273 -1.28 29.92 -2.00
CA LYS A 273 -0.57 29.02 -2.93
C LYS A 273 0.85 29.52 -3.14
N TYR A 274 1.77 28.62 -3.48
CA TYR A 274 3.10 29.00 -3.93
C TYR A 274 3.16 29.20 -5.45
N ARG A 275 4.28 29.76 -5.95
CA ARG A 275 4.45 30.16 -7.36
C ARG A 275 4.21 29.05 -8.37
N ASP A 276 4.50 27.80 -8.01
CA ASP A 276 4.30 26.59 -8.81
C ASP A 276 2.96 25.91 -8.56
N GLY A 277 2.05 26.53 -7.81
CA GLY A 277 0.73 25.99 -7.49
C GLY A 277 0.70 25.04 -6.29
N ARG A 278 1.84 24.76 -5.64
CA ARG A 278 1.89 23.88 -4.45
C ARG A 278 1.06 24.44 -3.30
N ARG A 279 0.59 23.52 -2.45
CA ARG A 279 -0.12 23.85 -1.21
C ARG A 279 0.81 24.56 -0.22
N VAL A 280 0.22 25.28 0.71
CA VAL A 280 0.90 25.92 1.84
C VAL A 280 0.24 25.46 3.14
N GLN A 281 0.93 25.58 4.25
CA GLN A 281 0.37 25.30 5.57
C GLN A 281 -0.36 26.53 6.12
N ALA A 282 -1.34 26.31 7.01
CA ALA A 282 -1.99 27.42 7.72
C ALA A 282 -1.04 28.15 8.67
N CYS A 283 -1.40 29.35 9.11
CA CYS A 283 -0.73 30.08 10.17
C CYS A 283 -1.12 29.48 11.53
N LEU A 284 -0.31 28.54 12.04
CA LEU A 284 -0.62 27.72 13.22
C LEU A 284 -0.60 28.51 14.54
N SER A 285 -0.02 29.71 14.56
CA SER A 285 -0.04 30.61 15.72
C SER A 285 -1.31 31.46 15.79
N ASN A 286 -2.07 31.57 14.71
CA ASN A 286 -3.29 32.36 14.66
C ASN A 286 -4.38 31.71 15.52
N ARG A 287 -4.93 32.44 16.49
CA ARG A 287 -5.93 31.94 17.42
C ARG A 287 -7.24 31.58 16.71
N GLU A 288 -7.66 32.39 15.74
CA GLU A 288 -8.89 32.14 15.00
C GLU A 288 -8.80 30.84 14.18
N VAL A 289 -7.60 30.50 13.65
CA VAL A 289 -7.34 29.21 12.99
C VAL A 289 -7.53 28.07 13.97
N VAL A 290 -6.99 28.18 15.19
CA VAL A 290 -7.15 27.16 16.25
C VAL A 290 -8.64 26.96 16.57
N ASP A 291 -9.36 28.05 16.81
CA ASP A 291 -10.78 28.02 17.18
C ASP A 291 -11.65 27.50 16.04
N HIS A 292 -11.34 27.88 14.79
CA HIS A 292 -12.02 27.38 13.61
C HIS A 292 -11.80 25.89 13.42
N VAL A 293 -10.55 25.43 13.46
CA VAL A 293 -10.21 24.00 13.30
C VAL A 293 -10.87 23.17 14.37
N ALA A 294 -10.89 23.63 15.63
CA ALA A 294 -11.56 22.92 16.73
C ALA A 294 -13.07 22.77 16.49
N ARG A 295 -13.76 23.86 16.07
CA ARG A 295 -15.20 23.79 15.71
C ARG A 295 -15.47 22.83 14.57
N GLU A 296 -14.65 22.87 13.51
CA GLU A 296 -14.83 21.99 12.36
C GLU A 296 -14.54 20.51 12.70
N VAL A 297 -13.53 20.24 13.53
CA VAL A 297 -13.25 18.88 14.06
C VAL A 297 -14.48 18.31 14.77
N ILE A 298 -15.10 19.10 15.66
CA ILE A 298 -16.32 18.70 16.39
C ILE A 298 -17.47 18.47 15.39
N ARG A 299 -17.68 19.42 14.49
CA ARG A 299 -18.74 19.33 13.48
C ARG A 299 -18.60 18.10 12.59
N TYR A 300 -17.42 17.93 11.98
CA TYR A 300 -17.19 16.78 11.10
C TYR A 300 -17.24 15.44 11.85
N SER A 301 -16.86 15.40 13.11
CA SER A 301 -16.95 14.17 13.91
C SER A 301 -18.41 13.68 14.07
N ALA A 302 -19.38 14.60 14.02
CA ALA A 302 -20.81 14.29 14.18
C ALA A 302 -21.54 14.15 12.82
N GLU A 303 -21.19 15.00 11.86
CA GLU A 303 -21.91 15.12 10.58
C GLU A 303 -21.30 14.31 9.43
N GLY A 304 -20.04 13.86 9.59
CA GLY A 304 -19.26 13.30 8.49
C GLY A 304 -18.74 14.38 7.52
N TYR A 305 -17.88 13.96 6.59
CA TYR A 305 -17.37 14.81 5.52
C TYR A 305 -17.85 14.26 4.18
N LYS A 306 -18.60 15.07 3.39
CA LYS A 306 -19.20 14.69 2.12
C LYS A 306 -19.96 13.35 2.18
N ASP A 307 -21.15 13.24 1.82
CA ASP A 307 -22.00 12.06 1.53
C ASP A 307 -21.71 10.71 2.24
N HIS A 308 -20.83 10.68 3.23
CA HIS A 308 -20.60 9.52 4.06
C HIS A 308 -21.70 9.44 5.11
N GLU A 309 -22.29 8.26 5.28
CA GLU A 309 -23.24 7.98 6.37
C GLU A 309 -22.66 8.47 7.69
N LYS A 310 -23.49 9.13 8.50
CA LYS A 310 -23.13 9.83 9.74
C LYS A 310 -22.22 8.98 10.65
N PRO A 311 -20.88 9.13 10.56
CA PRO A 311 -19.98 8.43 11.45
C PRO A 311 -19.94 9.19 12.77
N ASN A 312 -19.96 8.49 13.87
CA ASN A 312 -19.61 9.07 15.16
C ASN A 312 -18.10 8.86 15.39
N TRP A 313 -17.28 9.61 14.66
CA TRP A 313 -15.84 9.44 14.73
C TRP A 313 -15.30 9.76 16.13
N ARG A 314 -14.45 8.89 16.62
CA ARG A 314 -13.78 9.02 17.91
C ARG A 314 -12.36 9.54 17.79
N LEU A 315 -11.81 9.61 16.59
CA LEU A 315 -10.52 10.22 16.30
C LEU A 315 -10.62 11.02 15.00
N MET A 316 -10.20 12.28 15.05
CA MET A 316 -10.16 13.21 13.91
C MET A 316 -8.75 13.73 13.71
N SER A 317 -8.23 13.58 12.51
CA SER A 317 -6.93 14.13 12.15
C SER A 317 -7.03 15.64 11.87
N ILE A 318 -5.99 16.34 12.26
CA ILE A 318 -5.68 17.70 11.84
C ILE A 318 -4.32 17.71 11.11
N GLY A 319 -3.93 16.59 10.51
CA GLY A 319 -2.64 16.40 9.85
C GLY A 319 -2.36 17.49 8.81
N HIS A 320 -1.14 18.00 8.80
CA HIS A 320 -0.70 19.04 7.88
C HIS A 320 -0.78 18.59 6.40
N ASN A 321 -0.78 19.54 5.48
CA ASN A 321 -0.77 19.22 4.04
C ASN A 321 0.46 18.39 3.68
N ASP A 322 0.31 17.50 2.72
CA ASP A 322 1.40 16.65 2.25
C ASP A 322 2.57 17.47 1.73
N GLU A 323 3.77 17.01 2.01
CA GLU A 323 5.00 17.70 1.64
C GLU A 323 5.49 17.30 0.23
N PRO A 324 6.18 18.21 -0.45
CA PRO A 324 6.76 19.49 0.00
C PRO A 324 5.74 20.63 0.06
N THR A 325 5.78 21.39 1.13
CA THR A 325 4.88 22.51 1.40
C THR A 325 5.62 23.69 2.05
N PHE A 326 4.98 24.86 2.13
CA PHE A 326 5.54 26.06 2.73
C PHE A 326 4.90 26.39 4.07
N TRP A 327 5.72 26.73 5.04
CA TRP A 327 5.33 27.02 6.40
C TRP A 327 5.34 28.51 6.72
N CYS A 328 4.53 28.94 7.67
CA CYS A 328 4.44 30.33 8.07
C CYS A 328 5.73 30.85 8.74
N GLU A 329 6.22 31.99 8.28
CA GLU A 329 7.43 32.68 8.76
C GLU A 329 7.15 33.80 9.75
N CYS A 330 5.89 34.03 10.15
CA CYS A 330 5.59 35.10 11.12
C CYS A 330 6.27 34.85 12.47
N SER A 331 6.58 35.93 13.21
CA SER A 331 7.27 35.87 14.50
C SER A 331 6.60 34.94 15.50
N SER A 332 5.28 34.97 15.58
CA SER A 332 4.50 34.10 16.46
C SER A 332 4.57 32.61 16.10
N CYS A 333 4.62 32.24 14.80
CA CYS A 333 4.87 30.86 14.38
C CYS A 333 6.29 30.43 14.70
N ARG A 334 7.29 31.29 14.45
CA ARG A 334 8.71 31.01 14.78
C ARG A 334 8.93 30.83 16.29
N ALA A 335 8.24 31.60 17.12
CA ALA A 335 8.28 31.44 18.58
C ALA A 335 7.76 30.05 19.05
N MET A 336 6.98 29.37 18.22
CA MET A 336 6.50 28.00 18.51
C MET A 336 7.52 26.90 18.14
N ASP A 337 8.61 27.21 17.46
CA ASP A 337 9.62 26.22 17.01
C ASP A 337 10.50 25.68 18.14
N GLY A 338 10.42 26.31 19.31
CA GLY A 338 11.12 25.91 20.51
C GLY A 338 12.54 26.49 20.63
N PRO A 339 13.22 26.23 21.75
CA PRO A 339 14.52 26.80 22.04
C PRO A 339 15.58 26.33 21.06
N GLY A 340 16.44 27.24 20.65
CA GLY A 340 17.59 26.96 19.77
C GLY A 340 17.21 26.59 18.32
N SER A 341 15.99 26.88 17.87
CA SER A 341 15.61 26.71 16.48
C SER A 341 16.33 27.74 15.60
N THR A 342 17.23 27.25 14.74
CA THR A 342 17.93 28.07 13.73
C THR A 342 17.30 27.93 12.35
N TRP A 343 16.17 27.21 12.24
CA TRP A 343 15.54 26.93 10.98
C TRP A 343 14.96 28.19 10.33
N LYS A 344 15.35 28.44 9.10
CA LYS A 344 14.72 29.44 8.25
C LYS A 344 13.68 28.73 7.41
N ALA A 345 12.42 29.08 7.58
CA ALA A 345 11.32 28.51 6.82
C ALA A 345 11.64 28.62 5.33
N ASN A 346 11.36 27.52 4.61
CA ASN A 346 11.43 27.51 3.15
C ASN A 346 12.84 27.60 2.52
N ASP A 347 13.91 27.45 3.28
CA ASP A 347 15.20 27.10 2.73
C ASP A 347 15.10 25.68 2.14
N SER A 348 14.35 25.60 1.04
CA SER A 348 14.19 24.46 0.14
C SER A 348 13.81 23.09 0.76
N TYR A 349 13.67 22.10 -0.07
CA TYR A 349 13.54 20.66 0.18
C TYR A 349 14.56 20.06 1.20
N ASP A 350 15.53 20.83 1.66
CA ASP A 350 16.61 20.48 2.56
C ASP A 350 16.14 20.21 4.00
N ALA A 351 14.86 20.38 4.28
CA ALA A 351 14.25 20.05 5.57
C ALA A 351 13.89 18.55 5.73
N TYR A 352 14.05 17.75 4.69
CA TYR A 352 13.90 16.30 4.83
C TYR A 352 14.99 15.72 5.72
N PRO A 353 14.64 14.89 6.69
CA PRO A 353 15.59 14.32 7.66
C PRO A 353 16.78 13.61 7.04
N ASN A 354 16.70 13.20 5.78
CA ASN A 354 17.71 12.46 5.03
C ASN A 354 18.44 13.27 3.96
N ASP A 355 18.20 14.57 3.85
CA ASP A 355 19.06 15.38 2.99
C ASP A 355 20.50 15.35 3.55
N PRO A 356 21.51 15.00 2.74
CA PRO A 356 22.91 15.04 3.17
C PRO A 356 23.36 16.40 3.71
N LYS A 357 22.64 17.46 3.35
CA LYS A 357 22.86 18.83 3.85
C LYS A 357 22.23 19.04 5.23
N ASN A 358 21.22 18.24 5.61
CA ASN A 358 20.61 18.27 6.93
C ASN A 358 21.39 17.35 7.90
N LYS A 359 22.61 17.73 8.24
CA LYS A 359 23.52 16.94 9.09
C LYS A 359 22.94 16.52 10.44
N ASN A 360 21.89 17.17 10.90
CA ASN A 360 21.25 16.90 12.18
C ASN A 360 19.94 16.06 12.07
N GLY A 361 19.47 15.79 10.84
CA GLY A 361 18.31 14.92 10.59
C GLY A 361 17.01 15.34 11.29
N THR A 362 16.93 16.59 11.74
CA THR A 362 15.80 17.08 12.53
C THR A 362 14.84 17.85 11.65
N GLY A 363 13.64 17.32 11.44
CA GLY A 363 12.51 18.12 11.01
C GLY A 363 12.22 19.14 12.11
N PRO A 364 12.34 20.46 11.84
CA PRO A 364 12.39 21.45 12.91
C PRO A 364 11.03 21.80 13.52
N LEU A 365 9.95 21.30 12.92
CA LEU A 365 8.59 21.79 13.17
C LEU A 365 7.72 20.89 14.05
N GLY A 366 8.25 19.78 14.56
CA GLY A 366 7.52 18.90 15.47
C GLY A 366 6.96 19.63 16.70
N GLN A 367 7.76 20.53 17.28
CA GLN A 367 7.31 21.34 18.41
C GLN A 367 6.20 22.32 18.03
N ARG A 368 6.33 23.03 16.91
CA ARG A 368 5.29 23.94 16.42
C ARG A 368 3.96 23.20 16.24
N TYR A 369 4.02 22.04 15.60
CA TYR A 369 2.82 21.29 15.31
C TYR A 369 2.20 20.67 16.58
N ALA A 370 3.00 20.11 17.47
CA ALA A 370 2.53 19.62 18.78
C ALA A 370 1.86 20.73 19.61
N THR A 371 2.44 21.94 19.60
CA THR A 371 1.85 23.10 20.26
C THR A 371 0.49 23.48 19.67
N PHE A 372 0.39 23.47 18.34
CA PHE A 372 -0.87 23.71 17.63
C PHE A 372 -1.91 22.64 17.96
N ALA A 373 -1.53 21.36 17.86
CA ALA A 373 -2.40 20.24 18.18
C ALA A 373 -2.95 20.30 19.60
N ASN A 374 -2.10 20.62 20.59
CA ASN A 374 -2.52 20.81 21.97
C ASN A 374 -3.55 21.95 22.12
N ARG A 375 -3.36 23.07 21.41
CA ARG A 375 -4.32 24.19 21.44
C ARG A 375 -5.68 23.78 20.88
N VAL A 376 -5.71 23.08 19.74
CA VAL A 376 -6.94 22.55 19.13
C VAL A 376 -7.59 21.52 20.06
N ALA A 377 -6.83 20.58 20.58
CA ALA A 377 -7.31 19.49 21.43
C ALA A 377 -7.95 20.00 22.72
N ARG A 378 -7.38 21.03 23.35
CA ARG A 378 -8.00 21.69 24.54
C ARG A 378 -9.36 22.29 24.20
N GLN A 379 -9.51 22.91 23.04
CA GLN A 379 -10.81 23.47 22.64
C GLN A 379 -11.84 22.36 22.37
N VAL A 380 -11.41 21.29 21.69
CA VAL A 380 -12.25 20.12 21.42
C VAL A 380 -12.72 19.47 22.72
N ALA A 381 -11.82 19.26 23.69
CA ALA A 381 -12.10 18.61 24.96
C ALA A 381 -13.15 19.35 25.84
N ARG A 382 -13.32 20.66 25.65
CA ARG A 382 -14.37 21.45 26.36
C ARG A 382 -15.79 21.00 25.99
N GLN A 383 -15.99 20.48 24.79
CA GLN A 383 -17.30 20.05 24.27
C GLN A 383 -17.39 18.54 24.04
N ARG A 384 -16.29 17.87 23.63
CA ARG A 384 -16.22 16.45 23.29
C ARG A 384 -14.99 15.83 23.95
N ARG A 385 -15.12 15.44 25.23
CA ARG A 385 -14.03 14.81 26.00
C ARG A 385 -13.63 13.44 25.45
N ASP A 386 -14.54 12.77 24.76
CA ASP A 386 -14.37 11.47 24.15
C ASP A 386 -13.67 11.50 22.78
N LEU A 387 -13.51 12.70 22.18
CA LEU A 387 -12.95 12.88 20.86
C LEU A 387 -11.45 13.07 20.89
N LEU A 388 -10.72 12.18 20.24
CA LEU A 388 -9.29 12.29 20.06
C LEU A 388 -8.96 13.14 18.82
N VAL A 389 -7.86 13.87 18.90
CA VAL A 389 -7.31 14.69 17.81
C VAL A 389 -5.96 14.10 17.42
N SER A 390 -5.78 13.67 16.18
CA SER A 390 -4.50 13.19 15.72
C SER A 390 -3.80 14.17 14.78
N PHE A 391 -2.49 14.03 14.64
CA PHE A 391 -1.70 14.71 13.64
C PHE A 391 -0.53 13.84 13.19
N TYR A 392 -0.03 14.08 11.98
CA TYR A 392 1.15 13.41 11.47
C TYR A 392 2.44 14.03 11.99
N ALA A 393 3.26 13.22 12.67
CA ALA A 393 4.69 13.48 12.80
C ALA A 393 5.38 12.90 11.56
N TYR A 394 5.44 13.71 10.49
CA TYR A 394 5.85 13.32 9.13
C TYR A 394 6.67 14.44 8.48
N GLY A 395 7.67 14.09 7.67
CA GLY A 395 8.50 15.07 6.97
C GLY A 395 9.11 16.10 7.93
N SER A 396 8.79 17.37 7.75
CA SER A 396 9.32 18.46 8.60
C SER A 396 8.83 18.46 10.05
N THR A 397 7.77 17.71 10.36
CA THR A 397 7.23 17.59 11.74
C THR A 397 7.60 16.28 12.43
N VAL A 398 8.36 15.38 11.78
CA VAL A 398 8.64 14.02 12.26
C VAL A 398 9.42 13.97 13.57
N ALA A 399 10.38 14.89 13.77
CA ALA A 399 11.16 14.94 14.98
C ALA A 399 10.34 15.42 16.19
N PRO A 400 10.58 14.84 17.37
CA PRO A 400 9.92 15.28 18.61
C PRO A 400 10.22 16.73 18.95
N PRO A 401 9.36 17.36 19.77
CA PRO A 401 9.60 18.70 20.33
C PRO A 401 10.96 18.83 21.03
N ARG A 402 11.66 19.93 20.79
CA ARG A 402 12.95 20.23 21.43
C ARG A 402 12.81 20.57 22.92
N ASP A 403 11.69 21.18 23.31
CA ASP A 403 11.38 21.42 24.72
C ASP A 403 11.02 20.08 25.40
N PRO A 404 11.85 19.60 26.32
CA PRO A 404 11.57 18.34 27.02
C PRO A 404 10.35 18.41 27.94
N LYS A 405 9.91 19.62 28.30
CA LYS A 405 8.74 19.86 29.17
C LYS A 405 7.40 19.80 28.40
N LEU A 406 7.44 19.92 27.06
CA LEU A 406 6.23 19.88 26.27
C LEU A 406 5.62 18.47 26.33
N LYS A 407 4.44 18.37 26.91
CA LYS A 407 3.59 17.18 26.91
C LYS A 407 2.42 17.37 25.97
N LEU A 408 1.89 16.29 25.45
CA LEU A 408 0.67 16.30 24.67
C LEU A 408 -0.55 16.21 25.59
N GLU A 409 -1.66 16.82 25.19
CA GLU A 409 -2.93 16.65 25.87
C GLU A 409 -3.40 15.20 25.79
N ASP A 410 -4.16 14.73 26.78
CA ASP A 410 -4.61 13.34 26.87
C ASP A 410 -5.45 12.89 25.67
N ASN A 411 -6.09 13.83 24.98
CA ASN A 411 -6.87 13.59 23.79
C ASN A 411 -6.08 13.84 22.48
N VAL A 412 -4.74 13.96 22.53
CA VAL A 412 -3.89 14.05 21.35
C VAL A 412 -3.25 12.71 21.04
N VAL A 413 -3.24 12.34 19.76
CA VAL A 413 -2.57 11.15 19.21
C VAL A 413 -1.59 11.57 18.13
N VAL A 414 -0.33 11.15 18.25
CA VAL A 414 0.69 11.33 17.21
C VAL A 414 0.63 10.14 16.27
N GLU A 415 0.37 10.38 14.99
CA GLU A 415 0.57 9.39 13.93
C GLU A 415 2.00 9.56 13.42
N PHE A 416 2.92 8.77 14.01
CA PHE A 416 4.35 8.88 13.70
C PHE A 416 4.67 8.15 12.40
N ALA A 417 4.96 8.93 11.35
CA ALA A 417 5.12 8.48 9.97
C ALA A 417 6.56 8.74 9.47
N TYR A 418 7.49 7.86 9.84
CA TYR A 418 8.90 7.95 9.45
C TYR A 418 9.22 6.95 8.33
N SER A 419 9.25 7.44 7.08
CA SER A 419 9.44 6.60 5.87
C SER A 419 10.84 6.02 5.71
N ASP A 420 11.82 6.52 6.45
CA ASP A 420 13.23 6.18 6.24
C ASP A 420 13.77 5.18 7.27
N HIS A 421 12.90 4.53 8.03
CA HIS A 421 13.33 3.45 8.91
C HIS A 421 13.86 2.26 8.08
N CYS A 422 14.90 1.61 8.59
CA CYS A 422 15.52 0.50 7.89
C CYS A 422 14.87 -0.83 8.28
N LEU A 423 14.33 -1.54 7.30
CA LEU A 423 13.69 -2.84 7.50
C LEU A 423 14.67 -4.01 7.52
N LYS A 424 15.93 -3.80 7.19
CA LYS A 424 16.98 -4.82 7.19
C LYS A 424 17.67 -4.94 8.54
N HIS A 425 18.09 -3.81 9.10
CA HIS A 425 18.87 -3.80 10.33
C HIS A 425 17.97 -3.91 11.57
N ASP A 426 18.47 -4.57 12.61
CA ASP A 426 17.77 -4.62 13.90
C ASP A 426 17.50 -3.21 14.42
N ILE A 427 16.36 -3.02 15.07
CA ILE A 427 16.00 -1.71 15.67
C ILE A 427 17.03 -1.26 16.72
N ASN A 428 17.77 -2.18 17.31
CA ASN A 428 18.82 -1.91 18.27
C ASN A 428 20.24 -1.88 17.67
N ASP A 429 20.37 -2.02 16.34
CA ASP A 429 21.68 -1.95 15.68
C ASP A 429 22.25 -0.52 15.74
N PRO A 430 23.33 -0.28 16.52
CA PRO A 430 23.91 1.05 16.66
C PRO A 430 24.60 1.54 15.38
N ALA A 431 24.92 0.64 14.45
CA ALA A 431 25.51 0.97 13.16
C ALA A 431 24.48 1.43 12.13
N CYS A 432 23.18 1.30 12.41
CA CYS A 432 22.13 1.75 11.51
C CYS A 432 21.58 3.13 11.90
N PRO A 433 22.03 4.23 11.27
CA PRO A 433 21.63 5.58 11.68
C PRO A 433 20.12 5.82 11.57
N ASN A 434 19.47 5.15 10.64
CA ASN A 434 18.02 5.27 10.43
C ASN A 434 17.24 4.66 11.60
N ASN A 435 17.68 3.50 12.10
CA ASN A 435 17.01 2.83 13.22
C ASN A 435 17.40 3.43 14.56
N VAL A 436 18.63 3.91 14.73
CA VAL A 436 19.03 4.72 15.90
C VAL A 436 18.13 5.95 16.03
N ARG A 437 17.87 6.63 14.93
CA ARG A 437 16.96 7.79 14.89
C ARG A 437 15.51 7.41 15.16
N LEU A 438 15.00 6.36 14.50
CA LEU A 438 13.67 5.83 14.75
C LEU A 438 13.46 5.53 16.24
N LYS A 439 14.40 4.79 16.82
CA LYS A 439 14.36 4.42 18.24
C LYS A 439 14.27 5.64 19.14
N ALA A 440 15.18 6.59 18.99
CA ALA A 440 15.21 7.80 19.81
C ALA A 440 13.91 8.62 19.71
N TRP A 441 13.36 8.74 18.50
CA TRP A 441 12.15 9.50 18.28
C TRP A 441 10.88 8.82 18.80
N ILE A 442 10.76 7.50 18.65
CA ILE A 442 9.64 6.75 19.25
C ILE A 442 9.68 6.85 20.77
N GLU A 443 10.85 6.65 21.39
CA GLU A 443 11.01 6.77 22.83
C GLU A 443 10.63 8.17 23.34
N ASP A 444 11.00 9.21 22.57
CA ASP A 444 10.69 10.58 22.97
C ASP A 444 9.20 10.94 22.75
N TRP A 445 8.62 10.62 21.58
CA TRP A 445 7.19 10.86 21.35
C TRP A 445 6.31 10.10 22.34
N SER A 446 6.64 8.84 22.64
CA SER A 446 5.87 8.01 23.59
C SER A 446 5.91 8.53 25.04
N ARG A 447 7.01 9.19 25.45
CA ARG A 447 7.05 9.89 26.75
C ARG A 447 6.17 11.14 26.80
N ARG A 448 5.79 11.69 25.67
CA ARG A 448 5.00 12.92 25.56
C ARG A 448 3.50 12.67 25.49
N GLY A 449 3.06 11.56 24.92
CA GLY A 449 1.66 11.22 24.74
C GLY A 449 1.42 9.94 23.96
N LYS A 450 0.20 9.76 23.47
CA LYS A 450 -0.21 8.58 22.70
C LYS A 450 0.41 8.61 21.31
N VAL A 451 0.96 7.47 20.87
CA VAL A 451 1.58 7.29 19.55
C VAL A 451 0.94 6.12 18.83
N VAL A 452 0.59 6.34 17.57
CA VAL A 452 0.30 5.30 16.56
C VAL A 452 1.46 5.32 15.56
N PHE A 453 2.03 4.16 15.27
CA PHE A 453 3.07 4.04 14.27
C PHE A 453 2.45 3.92 12.88
N TYR A 454 2.72 4.91 12.03
CA TYR A 454 2.33 4.87 10.62
C TYR A 454 3.48 4.28 9.80
N ASP A 455 3.31 3.03 9.42
CA ASP A 455 4.33 2.20 8.78
C ASP A 455 4.40 2.45 7.26
N TYR A 456 5.62 2.36 6.73
CA TYR A 456 5.90 2.35 5.29
C TYR A 456 6.54 1.01 4.91
N PRO A 457 5.79 -0.08 4.88
CA PRO A 457 6.35 -1.35 4.46
C PRO A 457 6.82 -1.26 2.99
N PRO A 458 7.79 -2.08 2.56
CA PRO A 458 8.38 -2.00 1.21
C PRO A 458 7.38 -2.18 0.08
N THR A 459 6.16 -2.57 0.40
CA THR A 459 5.05 -2.75 -0.55
C THR A 459 4.57 -1.44 -1.20
N GLY A 460 4.93 -0.27 -0.65
CA GLY A 460 4.45 1.03 -1.14
C GLY A 460 4.97 1.41 -2.53
N ARG A 461 6.29 1.36 -2.76
CA ARG A 461 6.89 1.69 -4.06
C ARG A 461 7.16 0.48 -4.95
N HIS A 462 7.43 -0.68 -4.35
CA HIS A 462 7.79 -1.91 -5.06
C HIS A 462 6.64 -2.91 -5.00
N ILE A 463 5.55 -2.52 -5.62
CA ILE A 463 4.34 -3.30 -5.74
C ILE A 463 4.65 -4.65 -6.38
N HIS A 464 4.14 -5.72 -5.79
CA HIS A 464 4.35 -7.12 -6.16
C HIS A 464 5.76 -7.71 -5.89
N VAL A 465 6.73 -6.93 -5.46
CA VAL A 465 7.99 -7.51 -4.99
C VAL A 465 7.70 -8.34 -3.75
N PRO A 466 8.28 -9.54 -3.60
CA PRO A 466 8.11 -10.32 -2.39
C PRO A 466 8.50 -9.51 -1.16
N THR A 467 7.74 -9.63 -0.08
CA THR A 467 8.04 -8.99 1.21
C THR A 467 8.47 -10.04 2.21
N GLY A 468 9.68 -9.94 2.76
CA GLY A 468 10.30 -11.00 3.55
C GLY A 468 11.06 -10.53 4.79
N PHE A 469 10.64 -9.46 5.43
CA PHE A 469 11.30 -8.91 6.64
C PHE A 469 10.69 -9.45 7.93
N PHE A 470 10.23 -10.65 7.96
CA PHE A 470 9.34 -11.17 8.99
C PHE A 470 9.90 -11.05 10.41
N ARG A 471 11.14 -11.51 10.65
CA ARG A 471 11.77 -11.48 11.98
C ARG A 471 12.20 -10.08 12.41
N HIS A 472 12.70 -9.26 11.47
CA HIS A 472 13.01 -7.86 11.76
C HIS A 472 11.76 -7.07 12.09
N TYR A 473 10.67 -7.34 11.37
CA TYR A 473 9.38 -6.71 11.63
C TYR A 473 8.85 -7.09 13.02
N GLN A 474 8.95 -8.35 13.43
CA GLN A 474 8.60 -8.76 14.79
C GLN A 474 9.40 -8.01 15.86
N LYS A 475 10.72 -7.86 15.66
CA LYS A 475 11.57 -7.11 16.60
C LYS A 475 11.16 -5.63 16.67
N LEU A 476 10.85 -5.02 15.53
CA LEU A 476 10.33 -3.66 15.48
C LEU A 476 9.02 -3.55 16.25
N LEU A 477 8.04 -4.41 16.00
CA LEU A 477 6.75 -4.36 16.68
C LEU A 477 6.87 -4.59 18.19
N ARG A 478 7.72 -5.51 18.62
CA ARG A 478 8.04 -5.71 20.05
C ARG A 478 8.67 -4.49 20.70
N PHE A 479 9.53 -3.77 19.97
CA PHE A 479 10.08 -2.50 20.43
C PHE A 479 8.98 -1.44 20.58
N LEU A 480 8.13 -1.28 19.57
CA LEU A 480 7.01 -0.32 19.59
C LEU A 480 6.06 -0.61 20.77
N HIS A 481 5.66 -1.87 20.94
CA HIS A 481 4.78 -2.30 22.04
C HIS A 481 5.37 -2.00 23.41
N ARG A 482 6.66 -2.31 23.64
CA ARG A 482 7.34 -2.02 24.92
C ARG A 482 7.46 -0.52 25.21
N ASN A 483 7.45 0.31 24.20
CA ASN A 483 7.46 1.77 24.36
C ASN A 483 6.06 2.40 24.43
N GLY A 484 5.01 1.59 24.60
CA GLY A 484 3.65 2.09 24.80
C GLY A 484 3.01 2.67 23.52
N VAL A 485 3.50 2.32 22.34
CA VAL A 485 2.81 2.63 21.07
C VAL A 485 1.47 1.91 21.06
N ILE A 486 0.37 2.67 20.93
CA ILE A 486 -0.99 2.15 21.10
C ILE A 486 -1.55 1.50 19.84
N GLY A 487 -0.89 1.65 18.70
CA GLY A 487 -1.38 1.07 17.47
C GLY A 487 -0.45 1.21 16.28
N LEU A 488 -0.85 0.53 15.22
CA LEU A 488 -0.21 0.59 13.92
C LEU A 488 -1.24 0.99 12.86
N SER A 489 -0.80 1.82 11.94
CA SER A 489 -1.42 2.06 10.65
C SER A 489 -0.33 1.90 9.60
N GLY A 490 -0.58 2.20 8.35
CA GLY A 490 0.52 2.28 7.38
C GLY A 490 0.09 2.01 5.97
N GLU A 491 0.86 2.56 5.06
CA GLU A 491 0.64 2.39 3.64
C GLU A 491 0.75 0.93 3.24
N SER A 492 -0.35 0.41 2.76
CA SER A 492 -0.39 -0.92 2.16
C SER A 492 -0.98 -0.84 0.78
N GLN A 493 -0.34 -1.51 -0.14
CA GLN A 493 -0.92 -1.73 -1.45
C GLN A 493 -1.72 -3.03 -1.39
N GLY A 494 -2.87 -3.09 -2.06
CA GLY A 494 -3.72 -4.28 -2.15
C GLY A 494 -3.08 -5.42 -2.95
N VAL A 495 -1.79 -5.65 -2.73
CA VAL A 495 -0.98 -6.59 -3.50
C VAL A 495 -0.74 -7.84 -2.70
N TRP A 496 -1.44 -8.90 -3.08
CA TRP A 496 -1.41 -10.15 -2.35
C TRP A 496 -0.41 -11.17 -2.89
N ALA A 497 -0.04 -11.07 -4.17
CA ALA A 497 0.86 -12.03 -4.81
C ALA A 497 2.24 -12.13 -4.12
N GLY A 498 2.82 -10.98 -3.73
CA GLY A 498 4.14 -10.93 -3.09
C GLY A 498 4.11 -10.68 -1.59
N SER A 499 2.98 -10.21 -1.04
CA SER A 499 2.91 -9.68 0.32
C SER A 499 1.91 -10.42 1.22
N SER A 500 1.23 -11.46 0.73
CA SER A 500 0.20 -12.16 1.51
C SER A 500 0.72 -12.67 2.86
N LEU A 501 1.86 -13.33 2.86
CA LEU A 501 2.50 -13.82 4.08
C LEU A 501 2.87 -12.68 5.04
N PHE A 502 3.43 -11.58 4.52
CA PHE A 502 3.76 -10.41 5.33
C PHE A 502 2.51 -9.77 5.94
N HIS A 503 1.45 -9.60 5.16
CA HIS A 503 0.18 -9.06 5.65
C HIS A 503 -0.42 -9.95 6.74
N TYR A 504 -0.39 -11.25 6.56
CA TYR A 504 -0.85 -12.21 7.55
C TYR A 504 -0.04 -12.11 8.85
N ILE A 505 1.30 -12.17 8.77
CA ILE A 505 2.19 -12.05 9.94
C ILE A 505 1.98 -10.71 10.65
N ARG A 506 1.89 -9.59 9.91
CA ARG A 506 1.62 -8.28 10.48
C ARG A 506 0.31 -8.24 11.27
N ALA A 507 -0.76 -8.77 10.69
CA ALA A 507 -2.05 -8.82 11.37
C ALA A 507 -1.98 -9.67 12.66
N ARG A 508 -1.29 -10.83 12.60
CA ARG A 508 -1.13 -11.70 13.79
C ARG A 508 -0.28 -11.07 14.87
N LEU A 509 0.80 -10.39 14.53
CA LEU A 509 1.64 -9.69 15.51
C LEU A 509 0.94 -8.46 16.13
N MET A 510 0.05 -7.79 15.40
CA MET A 510 -0.77 -6.75 16.00
C MET A 510 -1.80 -7.30 16.99
N TRP A 511 -2.32 -8.50 16.72
CA TRP A 511 -3.24 -9.20 17.59
C TRP A 511 -2.53 -9.77 18.82
N ASP A 512 -1.43 -10.51 18.59
CA ASP A 512 -0.62 -11.15 19.61
C ASP A 512 0.87 -11.02 19.25
N ILE A 513 1.56 -10.11 19.97
CA ILE A 513 2.96 -9.77 19.74
C ILE A 513 3.92 -10.93 20.03
N ASP A 514 3.49 -11.91 20.81
CA ASP A 514 4.26 -13.09 21.17
C ASP A 514 4.07 -14.26 20.19
N SER A 515 3.25 -14.08 19.15
CA SER A 515 3.12 -15.07 18.06
C SER A 515 4.49 -15.48 17.51
N ASP A 516 4.71 -16.78 17.35
CA ASP A 516 5.94 -17.32 16.73
C ASP A 516 5.90 -17.14 15.21
N VAL A 517 6.74 -16.25 14.70
CA VAL A 517 6.82 -15.93 13.27
C VAL A 517 7.28 -17.13 12.45
N ASP A 518 8.17 -17.97 12.96
CA ASP A 518 8.61 -19.17 12.26
C ASP A 518 7.49 -20.19 12.09
N GLU A 519 6.67 -20.36 13.13
CA GLU A 519 5.48 -21.23 13.04
C GLU A 519 4.43 -20.64 12.11
N LEU A 520 4.21 -19.32 12.11
CA LEU A 520 3.30 -18.67 11.14
C LEU A 520 3.73 -18.88 9.68
N ILE A 521 5.04 -18.83 9.40
CA ILE A 521 5.60 -19.10 8.06
C ILE A 521 5.42 -20.58 7.68
N LYS A 522 5.72 -21.50 8.59
CA LYS A 522 5.57 -22.95 8.38
C LYS A 522 4.09 -23.30 8.14
N GLU A 523 3.20 -22.76 8.97
CA GLU A 523 1.74 -22.93 8.87
C GLU A 523 1.23 -22.45 7.50
N PHE A 524 1.64 -21.23 7.11
CA PHE A 524 1.30 -20.68 5.80
C PHE A 524 1.75 -21.58 4.65
N CYS A 525 2.98 -22.09 4.71
CA CYS A 525 3.50 -22.95 3.66
C CYS A 525 2.77 -24.30 3.62
N ARG A 526 2.56 -24.93 4.77
CA ARG A 526 1.84 -26.21 4.88
C ARG A 526 0.42 -26.11 4.33
N ASP A 527 -0.32 -25.08 4.76
CA ASP A 527 -1.76 -24.95 4.49
C ASP A 527 -2.06 -24.49 3.04
N LEU A 528 -1.14 -23.75 2.42
CA LEU A 528 -1.34 -23.21 1.08
C LEU A 528 -0.64 -24.01 -0.03
N PHE A 529 0.43 -24.73 0.29
CA PHE A 529 1.24 -25.39 -0.75
C PHE A 529 1.31 -26.90 -0.65
N GLY A 530 0.68 -27.53 0.37
CA GLY A 530 0.56 -28.99 0.46
C GLY A 530 1.90 -29.70 0.24
N ASP A 531 1.99 -30.56 -0.80
CA ASP A 531 3.20 -31.33 -1.10
C ASP A 531 4.41 -30.44 -1.39
N ALA A 532 4.20 -29.25 -1.97
CA ALA A 532 5.25 -28.26 -2.23
C ALA A 532 5.63 -27.40 -1.01
N ALA A 533 5.03 -27.63 0.16
CA ALA A 533 5.21 -26.80 1.35
C ALA A 533 6.66 -26.65 1.80
N LYS A 534 7.45 -27.73 1.79
CA LYS A 534 8.88 -27.75 2.17
C LYS A 534 9.71 -26.88 1.22
N THR A 535 9.45 -26.99 -0.05
CA THR A 535 10.13 -26.21 -1.09
C THR A 535 9.74 -24.72 -1.03
N MET A 536 8.46 -24.40 -0.78
CA MET A 536 8.03 -23.02 -0.59
C MET A 536 8.55 -22.40 0.70
N LEU A 537 8.70 -23.17 1.76
CA LEU A 537 9.39 -22.71 2.97
C LEU A 537 10.85 -22.35 2.67
N ALA A 538 11.55 -23.17 1.89
CA ALA A 538 12.92 -22.87 1.45
C ALA A 538 12.95 -21.60 0.55
N TYR A 539 11.95 -21.39 -0.32
CA TYR A 539 11.79 -20.17 -1.12
C TYR A 539 11.72 -18.90 -0.26
N TYR A 540 10.85 -18.87 0.76
CA TYR A 540 10.72 -17.70 1.65
C TYR A 540 11.99 -17.49 2.50
N ARG A 541 12.60 -18.56 3.00
CA ARG A 541 13.88 -18.47 3.74
C ARG A 541 15.02 -17.97 2.88
N ARG A 542 15.11 -18.43 1.62
CA ARG A 542 16.14 -17.96 0.69
C ARG A 542 16.00 -16.47 0.42
N TYR A 543 14.77 -15.99 0.27
CA TYR A 543 14.51 -14.58 0.11
C TYR A 543 14.93 -13.79 1.37
N GLU A 544 14.50 -14.20 2.56
CA GLU A 544 14.85 -13.55 3.83
C GLU A 544 16.37 -13.51 4.05
N THR A 545 17.08 -14.58 3.74
CA THR A 545 18.54 -14.62 3.78
C THR A 545 19.17 -13.64 2.78
N GLY A 546 18.63 -13.54 1.57
CA GLY A 546 19.08 -12.57 0.58
C GLY A 546 18.90 -11.13 1.05
N LEU A 547 17.79 -10.83 1.72
CA LEU A 547 17.54 -9.53 2.33
C LEU A 547 18.55 -9.22 3.45
N ALA A 548 18.87 -10.19 4.30
CA ALA A 548 19.84 -10.03 5.39
C ALA A 548 21.26 -9.68 4.87
N HIS A 549 21.64 -10.21 3.71
CA HIS A 549 22.94 -9.98 3.08
C HIS A 549 22.97 -8.79 2.12
N HIS A 550 21.87 -8.06 1.96
CA HIS A 550 21.85 -6.87 1.11
C HIS A 550 22.88 -5.83 1.57
N PRO A 551 23.69 -5.22 0.67
CA PRO A 551 24.82 -4.39 1.07
C PRO A 551 24.44 -3.05 1.72
N GLY A 552 23.23 -2.53 1.45
CA GLY A 552 22.80 -1.21 1.90
C GLY A 552 21.70 -1.23 2.96
N HIS A 553 21.21 -0.05 3.31
CA HIS A 553 19.98 0.10 4.08
C HIS A 553 18.75 -0.18 3.22
N MET A 554 17.73 -0.78 3.81
CA MET A 554 16.46 -1.03 3.14
C MET A 554 15.40 -0.08 3.68
N ILE A 555 15.41 1.09 3.13
CA ILE A 555 14.41 2.13 3.32
C ILE A 555 13.39 2.09 2.17
N TRP A 556 12.32 2.85 2.28
CA TRP A 556 11.28 2.95 1.28
C TRP A 556 11.83 3.34 -0.11
N GLY A 557 12.17 2.36 -0.95
CA GLY A 557 12.62 2.50 -2.33
C GLY A 557 14.15 2.30 -2.55
N GLY A 558 14.54 2.02 -3.79
CA GLY A 558 15.93 1.99 -4.27
C GLY A 558 16.75 0.72 -4.01
N TRP A 559 16.39 -0.09 -3.04
CA TRP A 559 17.15 -1.29 -2.64
C TRP A 559 17.10 -2.45 -3.65
N VAL A 560 16.03 -2.53 -4.43
CA VAL A 560 15.81 -3.66 -5.38
C VAL A 560 16.92 -3.75 -6.43
N ALA A 561 17.47 -2.63 -6.87
CA ALA A 561 18.55 -2.60 -7.87
C ALA A 561 19.85 -3.29 -7.40
N GLN A 562 20.10 -3.26 -6.09
CA GLN A 562 21.33 -3.81 -5.47
C GLN A 562 21.15 -5.24 -4.96
N PHE A 563 19.97 -5.82 -5.19
CA PHE A 563 19.69 -7.17 -4.70
C PHE A 563 20.47 -8.22 -5.50
N ASP A 564 21.03 -9.21 -4.78
CA ASP A 564 21.88 -10.25 -5.40
C ASP A 564 21.09 -11.06 -6.45
N PRO A 565 21.50 -11.04 -7.73
CA PRO A 565 20.86 -11.81 -8.77
C PRO A 565 20.88 -13.34 -8.55
N GLN A 566 21.83 -13.85 -7.74
CA GLN A 566 21.89 -15.28 -7.42
C GLN A 566 20.70 -15.69 -6.55
N VAL A 567 20.32 -14.85 -5.57
CA VAL A 567 19.14 -15.11 -4.75
C VAL A 567 17.89 -15.24 -5.63
N ILE A 568 17.75 -14.36 -6.63
CA ILE A 568 16.60 -14.40 -7.55
C ILE A 568 16.60 -15.70 -8.38
N ARG A 569 17.78 -16.16 -8.84
CA ARG A 569 17.90 -17.46 -9.56
C ARG A 569 17.51 -18.62 -8.66
N ASP A 570 18.05 -18.67 -7.45
CA ASP A 570 17.74 -19.73 -6.48
C ASP A 570 16.23 -19.77 -6.14
N MET A 571 15.61 -18.59 -6.01
CA MET A 571 14.16 -18.50 -5.81
C MET A 571 13.38 -19.01 -7.03
N GLN A 572 13.85 -18.76 -8.26
CA GLN A 572 13.22 -19.28 -9.47
C GLN A 572 13.33 -20.81 -9.52
N ASP A 573 14.50 -21.35 -9.22
CA ASP A 573 14.73 -22.81 -9.22
C ASP A 573 13.85 -23.51 -8.17
N LEU A 574 13.72 -22.93 -6.99
CA LEU A 574 12.81 -23.41 -5.94
C LEU A 574 11.35 -23.36 -6.38
N LEU A 575 10.93 -22.26 -7.03
CA LEU A 575 9.58 -22.14 -7.53
C LEU A 575 9.26 -23.14 -8.65
N ASP A 576 10.21 -23.37 -9.55
CA ASP A 576 10.05 -24.36 -10.61
C ASP A 576 10.06 -25.80 -10.06
N LYS A 577 10.82 -26.05 -8.99
CA LYS A 577 10.75 -27.31 -8.24
C LYS A 577 9.38 -27.50 -7.61
N ALA A 578 8.85 -26.48 -6.90
CA ALA A 578 7.55 -26.53 -6.26
C ALA A 578 6.41 -26.83 -7.25
N LYS A 579 6.47 -26.28 -8.47
CA LYS A 579 5.49 -26.55 -9.53
C LYS A 579 5.46 -28.02 -9.96
N ARG A 580 6.59 -28.73 -9.85
CA ARG A 580 6.69 -30.16 -10.18
C ARG A 580 6.27 -31.09 -9.04
N GLU A 581 6.19 -30.57 -7.83
CA GLU A 581 5.87 -31.37 -6.63
C GLU A 581 4.36 -31.53 -6.40
N THR A 582 3.51 -30.88 -7.20
CA THR A 582 2.05 -30.93 -7.02
C THR A 582 1.29 -30.75 -8.32
N ASP A 583 0.18 -31.45 -8.45
CA ASP A 583 -0.81 -31.29 -9.54
C ASP A 583 -2.11 -30.61 -9.05
N ASP A 584 -2.18 -30.26 -7.75
CA ASP A 584 -3.35 -29.58 -7.18
C ASP A 584 -3.57 -28.22 -7.88
N PRO A 585 -4.74 -28.00 -8.53
CA PRO A 585 -5.01 -26.77 -9.27
C PRO A 585 -4.98 -25.51 -8.40
N ALA A 586 -5.36 -25.59 -7.13
CA ALA A 586 -5.34 -24.47 -6.21
C ALA A 586 -3.92 -24.13 -5.79
N VAL A 587 -3.08 -25.14 -5.54
CA VAL A 587 -1.65 -24.96 -5.28
C VAL A 587 -0.94 -24.39 -6.51
N GLN A 588 -1.20 -24.93 -7.68
CA GLN A 588 -0.65 -24.42 -8.95
C GLN A 588 -1.02 -22.95 -9.19
N LEU A 589 -2.22 -22.53 -8.83
CA LEU A 589 -2.62 -21.13 -8.92
C LEU A 589 -1.84 -20.24 -7.94
N ARG A 590 -1.63 -20.70 -6.71
CA ARG A 590 -0.80 -19.98 -5.70
C ARG A 590 0.67 -19.88 -6.14
N LEU A 591 1.22 -20.92 -6.75
CA LEU A 591 2.56 -20.89 -7.34
C LEU A 591 2.66 -19.91 -8.52
N LYS A 592 1.60 -19.77 -9.34
CA LYS A 592 1.52 -18.73 -10.38
C LYS A 592 1.48 -17.32 -9.78
N LEU A 593 0.82 -17.11 -8.64
CA LEU A 593 0.87 -15.83 -7.92
C LEU A 593 2.30 -15.50 -7.45
N ALA A 594 3.00 -16.50 -6.88
CA ALA A 594 4.40 -16.34 -6.50
C ALA A 594 5.30 -16.03 -7.71
N GLN A 595 5.04 -16.65 -8.88
CA GLN A 595 5.75 -16.35 -10.13
C GLN A 595 5.52 -14.91 -10.60
N VAL A 596 4.29 -14.41 -10.54
CA VAL A 596 4.00 -12.99 -10.84
C VAL A 596 4.82 -12.08 -9.95
N SER A 597 4.90 -12.39 -8.66
CA SER A 597 5.68 -11.61 -7.69
C SER A 597 7.18 -11.63 -8.01
N LEU A 598 7.75 -12.80 -8.28
CA LEU A 598 9.17 -12.95 -8.64
C LEU A 598 9.51 -12.25 -9.98
N ASN A 599 8.65 -12.39 -10.99
CA ASN A 599 8.81 -11.68 -12.26
C ASN A 599 8.82 -10.16 -12.06
N THR A 600 7.95 -9.66 -11.18
CA THR A 600 7.89 -8.24 -10.87
C THR A 600 9.15 -7.76 -10.17
N PHE A 601 9.75 -8.60 -9.33
CA PHE A 601 11.04 -8.30 -8.71
C PHE A 601 12.13 -8.11 -9.76
N VAL A 602 12.25 -9.03 -10.70
CA VAL A 602 13.22 -8.94 -11.82
C VAL A 602 12.97 -7.68 -12.66
N ILE A 603 11.71 -7.39 -12.99
CA ILE A 603 11.31 -6.20 -13.73
C ILE A 603 11.76 -4.94 -12.98
N THR A 604 11.44 -4.85 -11.68
CA THR A 604 11.78 -3.69 -10.85
C THR A 604 13.29 -3.53 -10.68
N GLN A 605 14.04 -4.63 -10.59
CA GLN A 605 15.50 -4.61 -10.53
C GLN A 605 16.10 -3.98 -11.79
N VAL A 606 15.64 -4.38 -12.97
CA VAL A 606 16.12 -3.79 -14.23
C VAL A 606 15.73 -2.32 -14.34
N GLU A 607 14.51 -1.94 -13.96
CA GLU A 607 14.03 -0.55 -13.97
C GLU A 607 14.89 0.37 -13.08
N ASN A 608 15.40 -0.14 -11.97
CA ASN A 608 16.23 0.62 -11.04
C ASN A 608 17.74 0.48 -11.30
N THR A 609 18.15 -0.30 -12.30
CA THR A 609 19.56 -0.41 -12.69
C THR A 609 19.96 0.83 -13.49
N PRO A 610 21.09 1.49 -13.16
CA PRO A 610 21.57 2.64 -13.92
C PRO A 610 21.76 2.34 -15.42
N ALA A 611 21.39 3.27 -16.27
CA ALA A 611 21.37 3.14 -17.73
C ALA A 611 22.62 2.49 -18.36
N PRO A 612 23.84 2.92 -18.02
CA PRO A 612 25.04 2.36 -18.64
C PRO A 612 25.28 0.88 -18.31
N LYS A 613 24.60 0.36 -17.30
CA LYS A 613 24.73 -1.03 -16.84
C LYS A 613 23.72 -2.01 -17.45
N VAL A 614 22.80 -1.53 -18.29
CA VAL A 614 21.78 -2.37 -18.92
C VAL A 614 22.13 -2.62 -20.39
N THR A 615 22.40 -3.86 -20.76
CA THR A 615 22.65 -4.26 -22.15
C THR A 615 21.35 -4.37 -22.96
N ALA A 616 21.44 -4.26 -24.28
CA ALA A 616 20.30 -4.48 -25.18
C ALA A 616 19.63 -5.87 -24.96
N LYS A 617 20.44 -6.91 -24.74
CA LYS A 617 19.95 -8.27 -24.46
C LYS A 617 19.16 -8.35 -23.16
N GLN A 618 19.64 -7.67 -22.10
CA GLN A 618 18.92 -7.58 -20.81
C GLN A 618 17.62 -6.82 -20.99
N PHE A 619 17.63 -5.73 -21.76
CA PHE A 619 16.42 -4.94 -22.03
C PHE A 619 15.38 -5.75 -22.83
N ASP A 620 15.77 -6.51 -23.85
CA ASP A 620 14.83 -7.36 -24.58
C ASP A 620 14.25 -8.50 -23.73
N ARG A 621 15.08 -9.10 -22.87
CA ARG A 621 14.60 -10.07 -21.88
C ARG A 621 13.59 -9.45 -20.92
N PHE A 622 13.88 -8.27 -20.41
CA PHE A 622 13.00 -7.50 -19.55
C PHE A 622 11.64 -7.23 -20.22
N ARG A 623 11.63 -6.81 -21.48
CA ARG A 623 10.40 -6.55 -22.23
C ARG A 623 9.56 -7.81 -22.46
N ARG A 624 10.19 -8.93 -22.74
CA ARG A 624 9.50 -10.23 -22.84
C ARG A 624 8.86 -10.61 -21.49
N LEU A 625 9.63 -10.48 -20.41
CA LEU A 625 9.15 -10.79 -19.07
C LEU A 625 7.97 -9.89 -18.65
N GLN A 626 8.01 -8.60 -18.98
CA GLN A 626 6.87 -7.70 -18.75
C GLN A 626 5.61 -8.18 -19.48
N ALA A 627 5.71 -8.50 -20.77
CA ALA A 627 4.59 -8.97 -21.58
C ALA A 627 4.01 -10.30 -21.06
N GLU A 628 4.89 -11.23 -20.69
CA GLU A 628 4.52 -12.51 -20.10
C GLU A 628 3.79 -12.34 -18.77
N THR A 629 4.34 -11.53 -17.86
CA THR A 629 3.77 -11.27 -16.53
C THR A 629 2.38 -10.63 -16.67
N LEU A 630 2.23 -9.68 -17.58
CA LEU A 630 0.92 -9.07 -17.85
C LEU A 630 -0.08 -10.08 -18.43
N GLY A 631 0.40 -10.97 -19.32
CA GLY A 631 -0.41 -12.08 -19.84
C GLY A 631 -0.88 -13.02 -18.73
N MET A 632 -0.03 -13.33 -17.75
CA MET A 632 -0.39 -14.13 -16.57
C MET A 632 -1.46 -13.42 -15.74
N ILE A 633 -1.26 -12.15 -15.38
CA ILE A 633 -2.20 -11.34 -14.61
C ILE A 633 -3.59 -11.33 -15.26
N ARG A 634 -3.65 -11.19 -16.58
CA ARG A 634 -4.92 -11.20 -17.34
C ARG A 634 -5.59 -12.56 -17.37
N ARG A 635 -4.83 -13.62 -17.73
CA ARG A 635 -5.37 -14.99 -17.77
C ARG A 635 -5.89 -15.43 -16.40
N MET A 636 -5.24 -14.98 -15.33
CA MET A 636 -5.69 -15.26 -13.97
C MET A 636 -6.85 -14.34 -13.54
N ASN A 637 -7.27 -13.39 -14.40
CA ASN A 637 -8.30 -12.39 -14.06
C ASN A 637 -8.09 -11.88 -12.64
N LEU A 638 -6.86 -11.55 -12.29
CA LEU A 638 -6.55 -11.07 -10.96
C LEU A 638 -7.38 -9.82 -10.73
N PRO A 639 -8.12 -9.73 -9.63
CA PRO A 639 -8.92 -8.56 -9.34
C PRO A 639 -8.05 -7.32 -9.42
N TYR A 640 -8.61 -6.28 -9.97
CA TYR A 640 -7.95 -5.01 -10.18
C TYR A 640 -7.18 -4.50 -8.95
N PRO A 641 -7.59 -4.71 -7.69
CA PRO A 641 -6.78 -4.35 -6.52
C PRO A 641 -5.44 -5.05 -6.38
N MET A 642 -5.27 -6.26 -6.91
CA MET A 642 -3.95 -6.92 -6.86
C MET A 642 -3.01 -6.48 -7.95
N ALA A 643 -3.62 -6.00 -9.00
CA ALA A 643 -2.99 -5.53 -10.19
C ALA A 643 -2.95 -4.01 -10.22
N ALA A 644 -3.82 -3.36 -9.46
CA ALA A 644 -4.27 -2.01 -9.68
C ALA A 644 -3.59 -0.98 -8.84
N THR A 645 -2.52 -1.29 -8.30
CA THR A 645 -1.75 -0.15 -7.94
C THR A 645 -1.26 0.45 -9.24
N GLY A 646 -2.03 1.41 -9.66
CA GLY A 646 -1.94 2.13 -10.93
C GLY A 646 -0.54 2.26 -11.51
N PRO A 647 0.54 2.53 -10.72
CA PRO A 647 1.88 2.66 -11.29
C PRO A 647 2.46 1.39 -11.91
N PHE A 648 2.17 0.18 -11.41
CA PHE A 648 2.79 -1.02 -11.99
C PHE A 648 2.06 -1.53 -13.23
N ILE A 649 0.74 -1.63 -13.17
CA ILE A 649 -0.02 -2.00 -14.38
C ILE A 649 -0.01 -0.87 -15.40
N ASP A 650 -0.06 0.34 -14.98
CA ASP A 650 0.15 1.46 -15.88
C ASP A 650 1.57 1.46 -16.41
N ARG A 651 2.58 1.07 -15.64
CA ARG A 651 3.92 0.78 -16.15
C ARG A 651 3.90 -0.41 -17.10
N LEU A 652 3.33 -1.55 -16.75
CA LEU A 652 3.20 -2.68 -17.68
C LEU A 652 2.39 -2.30 -18.91
N LYS A 653 1.30 -1.55 -18.80
CA LYS A 653 0.52 -0.98 -19.90
C LYS A 653 1.31 0.07 -20.68
N LYS A 654 2.04 0.94 -20.01
CA LYS A 654 2.86 2.00 -20.58
C LYS A 654 4.12 1.47 -21.25
N HIS A 655 4.69 0.35 -20.75
CA HIS A 655 5.92 -0.24 -21.27
C HIS A 655 5.74 -1.30 -22.34
N GLY A 656 4.54 -1.58 -22.81
CA GLY A 656 4.46 -2.47 -23.93
C GLY A 656 3.21 -3.29 -24.09
N TYR A 657 2.20 -2.94 -23.37
CA TYR A 657 0.99 -3.72 -23.49
C TYR A 657 -0.18 -3.04 -24.21
N ARG A 658 -0.05 -1.89 -24.69
CA ARG A 658 -0.69 -1.68 -26.00
C ARG A 658 0.33 -2.25 -26.96
N PRO A 659 -0.02 -3.25 -27.78
CA PRO A 659 0.74 -3.38 -28.98
C PRO A 659 0.53 -2.05 -29.69
N PRO A 660 1.55 -1.19 -29.77
CA PRO A 660 1.52 -0.10 -30.74
C PRO A 660 1.34 -0.68 -32.15
N PHE A 661 1.39 -1.99 -32.26
CA PHE A 661 1.48 -2.77 -33.48
C PHE A 661 0.16 -3.27 -34.04
N GLU A 662 -0.86 -3.53 -33.27
CA GLU A 662 -2.16 -3.85 -33.88
C GLU A 662 -2.78 -2.64 -34.59
N ALA A 663 -2.39 -1.42 -34.17
CA ALA A 663 -2.76 -0.19 -34.85
C ALA A 663 -1.75 0.29 -35.92
N LEU A 664 -0.51 -0.23 -35.90
CA LEU A 664 0.54 0.13 -36.84
C LEU A 664 0.79 -1.05 -37.78
N ARG A 665 0.06 -1.09 -38.89
CA ARG A 665 0.32 -2.05 -39.98
C ARG A 665 1.71 -1.77 -40.59
N GLY A 666 2.72 -2.49 -40.14
CA GLY A 666 4.10 -2.37 -40.63
C GLY A 666 5.03 -3.42 -40.05
N LYS A 667 6.19 -3.59 -40.67
CA LYS A 667 7.21 -4.54 -40.28
C LYS A 667 8.30 -3.84 -39.48
N GLN A 668 8.53 -4.26 -38.22
CA GLN A 668 9.68 -3.81 -37.47
C GLN A 668 10.98 -4.27 -38.11
N ARG A 669 11.88 -3.34 -38.41
CA ARG A 669 13.16 -3.61 -39.11
C ARG A 669 14.33 -3.54 -38.13
N LEU A 670 14.28 -2.65 -37.13
CA LEU A 670 15.33 -2.45 -36.13
C LEU A 670 14.74 -1.92 -34.83
N VAL A 671 15.31 -2.31 -33.70
CA VAL A 671 15.15 -1.61 -32.41
C VAL A 671 16.47 -0.87 -32.17
N LEU A 672 16.38 0.44 -31.92
CA LEU A 672 17.55 1.25 -31.64
C LEU A 672 18.16 0.90 -30.29
N PRO A 673 19.43 1.22 -30.02
CA PRO A 673 20.06 1.02 -28.72
C PRO A 673 19.22 1.62 -27.59
N VAL A 674 19.27 1.04 -26.40
CA VAL A 674 18.57 1.56 -25.23
C VAL A 674 19.33 2.69 -24.54
N VAL A 675 20.64 2.76 -24.73
CA VAL A 675 21.50 3.82 -24.18
C VAL A 675 21.88 4.80 -25.27
N TRP A 676 21.59 6.06 -25.03
CA TRP A 676 21.92 7.17 -25.93
C TRP A 676 22.78 8.20 -25.18
N ARG A 677 23.43 9.08 -25.94
CA ARG A 677 24.08 10.26 -25.35
C ARG A 677 23.03 11.34 -25.08
N PHE A 678 23.15 12.04 -23.95
CA PHE A 678 22.20 13.04 -23.46
C PHE A 678 22.88 14.25 -22.87
N ARG A 679 22.24 15.41 -23.06
CA ARG A 679 22.67 16.67 -22.45
C ARG A 679 21.48 17.59 -22.22
N THR A 680 21.45 18.30 -21.08
CA THR A 680 20.54 19.42 -20.84
C THR A 680 21.00 20.69 -21.56
N ASP A 681 20.06 21.53 -21.93
CA ASP A 681 20.28 22.81 -22.64
C ASP A 681 19.48 23.91 -21.96
N PRO A 682 19.97 24.45 -20.84
CA PRO A 682 19.24 25.42 -20.02
C PRO A 682 18.86 26.69 -20.76
N ASP A 683 19.70 27.13 -21.68
CA ASP A 683 19.55 28.36 -22.45
C ASP A 683 18.79 28.13 -23.77
N ASP A 684 18.50 26.86 -24.09
CA ASP A 684 17.86 26.42 -25.36
C ASP A 684 18.60 26.92 -26.62
N GLU A 685 19.92 26.91 -26.57
CA GLU A 685 20.80 27.43 -27.64
C GLU A 685 21.35 26.35 -28.55
N GLY A 686 21.11 25.08 -28.28
CA GLY A 686 21.78 23.99 -29.02
C GLY A 686 21.52 24.01 -30.53
N VAL A 687 20.35 24.48 -30.99
CA VAL A 687 20.08 24.67 -32.43
C VAL A 687 20.99 25.75 -33.00
N LYS A 688 21.13 26.90 -32.34
CA LYS A 688 22.00 28.01 -32.76
C LYS A 688 23.47 27.62 -32.74
N ARG A 689 23.85 26.75 -31.80
CA ARG A 689 25.21 26.20 -31.67
C ARG A 689 25.47 25.06 -32.67
N GLY A 690 24.54 24.73 -33.56
CA GLY A 690 24.71 23.74 -34.60
C GLY A 690 24.71 22.29 -34.18
N TRP A 691 24.24 21.96 -32.96
CA TRP A 691 24.24 20.59 -32.45
C TRP A 691 23.54 19.56 -33.33
N PRO A 692 22.51 19.90 -34.11
CA PRO A 692 21.95 18.95 -35.08
C PRO A 692 22.93 18.48 -36.19
N ARG A 693 23.98 19.26 -36.47
CA ARG A 693 24.89 19.02 -37.64
C ARG A 693 26.28 18.56 -37.25
N SER A 694 26.85 19.09 -36.19
CA SER A 694 28.26 18.85 -35.87
C SER A 694 28.52 19.15 -34.39
N VAL A 695 28.67 18.14 -33.59
CA VAL A 695 29.07 18.19 -32.17
C VAL A 695 29.83 16.91 -31.81
N ASP A 696 30.88 17.06 -31.00
CA ASP A 696 31.50 15.90 -30.37
C ASP A 696 30.64 15.41 -29.23
N PHE A 697 29.84 14.40 -29.49
CA PHE A 697 28.94 13.79 -28.51
C PHE A 697 29.69 12.89 -27.50
N SER A 698 30.98 12.63 -27.68
CA SER A 698 31.82 11.91 -26.71
C SER A 698 32.32 12.83 -25.58
N ALA A 699 32.44 14.14 -25.85
CA ALA A 699 32.96 15.12 -24.90
C ALA A 699 31.95 15.44 -23.78
N LYS A 700 32.45 15.87 -22.62
CA LYS A 700 31.63 16.44 -21.56
C LYS A 700 30.98 17.76 -22.04
N PRO A 701 29.75 18.08 -21.63
CA PRO A 701 28.93 17.43 -20.60
C PRO A 701 27.92 16.41 -21.14
N TRP A 702 28.11 15.78 -22.30
CA TRP A 702 27.29 14.68 -22.76
C TRP A 702 27.49 13.45 -21.87
N GLN A 703 26.40 12.83 -21.45
CA GLN A 703 26.37 11.66 -20.58
C GLN A 703 25.49 10.56 -21.16
N ASP A 704 25.64 9.32 -20.72
CA ASP A 704 24.78 8.23 -21.09
C ASP A 704 23.44 8.32 -20.39
N ILE A 705 22.37 8.03 -21.13
CA ILE A 705 21.00 7.96 -20.64
C ILE A 705 20.26 6.77 -21.25
N ARG A 706 19.34 6.21 -20.52
CA ARG A 706 18.41 5.21 -21.05
C ARG A 706 17.21 5.86 -21.71
N VAL A 707 16.77 5.33 -22.84
CA VAL A 707 15.54 5.77 -23.51
C VAL A 707 14.32 4.91 -23.15
N ASP A 708 14.45 3.97 -22.22
CA ASP A 708 13.36 3.15 -21.72
C ASP A 708 12.70 3.75 -20.45
N ASP A 709 13.24 4.85 -19.93
CA ASP A 709 12.62 5.62 -18.86
C ASP A 709 12.93 7.13 -18.97
N PHE A 710 12.07 7.96 -18.42
CA PHE A 710 12.22 9.42 -18.43
C PHE A 710 13.54 9.88 -17.77
N TRP A 711 14.14 10.96 -18.24
CA TRP A 711 15.39 11.47 -17.64
C TRP A 711 15.23 11.87 -16.17
N THR A 712 14.02 12.35 -15.78
CA THR A 712 13.71 12.72 -14.41
C THR A 712 13.74 11.53 -13.45
N ASN A 713 13.37 10.33 -13.94
CA ASN A 713 13.43 9.09 -13.15
C ASN A 713 14.86 8.53 -13.04
N GLN A 714 15.79 9.04 -13.85
CA GLN A 714 17.18 8.63 -13.87
C GLN A 714 18.08 9.62 -13.07
N GLY A 715 17.48 10.43 -12.22
CA GLY A 715 18.19 11.35 -11.33
C GLY A 715 18.49 12.72 -11.93
N ILE A 716 18.07 13.00 -13.18
CA ILE A 716 18.28 14.30 -13.83
C ILE A 716 17.11 15.21 -13.48
N ARG A 717 17.28 16.02 -12.45
CA ARG A 717 16.26 16.98 -11.98
C ARG A 717 16.30 18.26 -12.83
N TYR A 718 15.74 18.15 -14.05
CA TYR A 718 15.77 19.23 -15.02
C TYR A 718 14.44 19.30 -15.80
N HIS A 719 13.97 20.53 -16.01
CA HIS A 719 12.83 20.84 -16.88
C HIS A 719 13.27 21.93 -17.85
N GLY A 720 13.13 21.71 -19.13
CA GLY A 720 13.59 22.61 -20.18
C GLY A 720 13.87 21.85 -21.48
N ALA A 721 14.79 22.39 -22.28
CA ALA A 721 15.28 21.74 -23.47
C ALA A 721 16.38 20.74 -23.12
N ALA A 722 16.29 19.53 -23.65
CA ALA A 722 17.31 18.50 -23.52
C ALA A 722 17.53 17.77 -24.86
N TRP A 723 18.72 17.27 -25.05
CA TRP A 723 19.16 16.66 -26.29
C TRP A 723 19.53 15.21 -26.11
N TYR A 724 19.14 14.40 -27.10
CA TYR A 724 19.49 12.99 -27.21
C TYR A 724 20.19 12.75 -28.54
N THR A 725 21.10 11.81 -28.58
CA THR A 725 21.70 11.35 -29.81
C THR A 725 22.13 9.89 -29.78
N THR A 726 22.04 9.25 -30.93
CA THR A 726 22.52 7.87 -31.18
C THR A 726 22.79 7.65 -32.65
N THR A 727 23.42 6.55 -32.97
CA THR A 727 23.59 6.09 -34.36
C THR A 727 22.78 4.83 -34.62
N PHE A 728 22.36 4.61 -35.86
CA PHE A 728 21.69 3.40 -36.27
C PHE A 728 22.01 3.07 -37.75
N THR A 729 22.05 1.79 -38.04
CA THR A 729 22.25 1.33 -39.42
C THR A 729 20.95 0.82 -40.01
N VAL A 730 20.53 1.38 -41.13
CA VAL A 730 19.32 0.95 -41.85
C VAL A 730 19.54 -0.42 -42.49
N PRO A 731 18.63 -1.39 -42.29
CA PRO A 731 18.74 -2.70 -42.94
C PRO A 731 18.83 -2.59 -44.47
N LYS A 732 19.67 -3.46 -45.12
CA LYS A 732 19.94 -3.41 -46.57
C LYS A 732 18.68 -3.59 -47.44
N LYS A 733 17.66 -4.31 -46.99
CA LYS A 733 16.43 -4.60 -47.72
C LYS A 733 15.24 -3.87 -47.11
N ILE A 734 14.89 -2.71 -47.62
CA ILE A 734 13.67 -1.92 -47.32
C ILE A 734 12.87 -1.82 -48.61
N LYS A 735 11.57 -2.14 -48.58
CA LYS A 735 10.66 -2.16 -49.73
C LYS A 735 9.63 -1.03 -49.71
N GLU A 736 9.34 -0.51 -48.51
CA GLU A 736 8.31 0.52 -48.25
C GLU A 736 8.91 1.70 -47.52
N ASN A 737 8.06 2.69 -47.12
CA ASN A 737 8.49 3.84 -46.34
C ASN A 737 9.08 3.40 -44.99
N LEU A 738 10.10 4.12 -44.54
CA LEU A 738 10.78 3.87 -43.26
C LEU A 738 10.42 4.93 -42.26
N TRP A 739 9.93 4.49 -41.12
CA TRP A 739 9.46 5.34 -40.04
C TRP A 739 10.25 5.14 -38.77
N LEU A 740 10.58 6.23 -38.07
CA LEU A 740 11.08 6.18 -36.68
C LEU A 740 9.89 6.26 -35.74
N LEU A 741 9.74 5.25 -34.91
CA LEU A 741 8.62 5.12 -33.97
C LEU A 741 9.11 5.14 -32.53
N PHE A 742 8.55 6.04 -31.75
CA PHE A 742 8.72 6.11 -30.28
C PHE A 742 7.49 5.48 -29.62
N ASP A 743 7.71 4.55 -28.69
CA ASP A 743 6.62 3.94 -27.92
C ASP A 743 5.90 4.99 -27.08
N MET A 744 6.67 5.86 -26.43
CA MET A 744 6.21 7.05 -25.71
C MET A 744 7.27 8.13 -25.73
N LEU A 745 6.82 9.35 -25.86
CA LEU A 745 7.65 10.53 -25.84
C LEU A 745 6.91 11.69 -25.14
N ASP A 746 7.40 12.07 -23.96
CA ASP A 746 6.84 13.18 -23.21
C ASP A 746 7.69 14.44 -23.37
N GLY A 747 7.09 15.42 -24.00
CA GLY A 747 7.69 16.65 -24.46
C GLY A 747 7.49 16.87 -25.97
N ALA A 748 7.52 18.12 -26.39
CA ALA A 748 7.61 18.45 -27.80
C ALA A 748 9.02 18.11 -28.31
N ALA A 749 9.11 17.42 -29.43
CA ALA A 749 10.41 17.04 -29.95
C ALA A 749 10.62 17.46 -31.40
N GLU A 750 11.89 17.76 -31.71
CA GLU A 750 12.44 17.95 -33.04
C GLU A 750 13.50 16.88 -33.28
N ILE A 751 13.45 16.23 -34.44
CA ILE A 751 14.29 15.09 -34.77
C ILE A 751 15.06 15.40 -36.07
N TRP A 752 16.36 15.18 -36.02
CA TRP A 752 17.27 15.35 -37.18
C TRP A 752 17.96 14.01 -37.50
N ILE A 753 18.16 13.78 -38.77
CA ILE A 753 18.98 12.69 -39.32
C ILE A 753 20.10 13.32 -40.12
N ASP A 754 21.36 13.03 -39.77
CA ASP A 754 22.56 13.60 -40.41
C ASP A 754 22.47 15.14 -40.56
N GLY A 755 21.98 15.80 -39.54
CA GLY A 755 21.83 17.25 -39.51
C GLY A 755 20.63 17.84 -40.27
N ARG A 756 19.80 17.02 -40.92
CA ARG A 756 18.58 17.43 -41.62
C ARG A 756 17.36 17.16 -40.78
N LEU A 757 16.48 18.15 -40.63
CA LEU A 757 15.25 18.02 -39.85
C LEU A 757 14.33 16.95 -40.50
N ALA A 758 14.09 15.86 -39.80
CA ALA A 758 13.20 14.79 -40.21
C ALA A 758 11.75 15.08 -39.85
N GLY A 759 11.51 15.68 -38.68
CA GLY A 759 10.16 16.01 -38.28
C GLY A 759 10.09 16.58 -36.86
N LYS A 760 8.86 16.94 -36.48
CA LYS A 760 8.50 17.44 -35.15
C LYS A 760 7.35 16.64 -34.60
N THR A 761 7.33 16.46 -33.29
CA THR A 761 6.21 15.81 -32.60
C THR A 761 5.66 16.74 -31.51
N PRO A 762 4.32 16.77 -31.31
CA PRO A 762 3.72 17.58 -30.26
C PRO A 762 4.03 17.01 -28.85
N ALA A 763 3.89 17.84 -27.82
CA ALA A 763 4.07 17.39 -26.44
C ALA A 763 3.00 16.36 -26.01
N ALA A 764 1.75 16.60 -26.40
CA ALA A 764 0.60 15.76 -26.04
C ALA A 764 0.00 15.05 -27.27
N PRO A 765 -0.60 13.89 -27.10
CA PRO A 765 -0.59 13.06 -25.91
C PRO A 765 0.76 12.33 -25.71
N TRP A 766 1.25 12.32 -24.51
CA TRP A 766 2.59 11.78 -24.17
C TRP A 766 2.61 10.24 -24.10
N ASP A 767 1.46 9.62 -23.83
CA ASP A 767 1.25 8.19 -23.62
C ASP A 767 0.90 7.42 -24.91
N LYS A 768 0.88 8.10 -26.04
CA LYS A 768 0.66 7.48 -27.36
C LYS A 768 1.95 7.40 -28.15
N PRO A 769 2.09 6.39 -29.03
CA PRO A 769 3.21 6.31 -29.95
C PRO A 769 3.28 7.54 -30.85
N LYS A 770 4.51 7.99 -31.13
CA LYS A 770 4.80 9.07 -32.08
C LYS A 770 5.73 8.57 -33.16
N ALA A 771 5.47 8.96 -34.39
CA ALA A 771 6.23 8.51 -35.54
C ALA A 771 6.71 9.67 -36.41
N VAL A 772 7.88 9.49 -37.00
CA VAL A 772 8.48 10.43 -37.96
C VAL A 772 8.94 9.67 -39.20
N ASP A 773 8.59 10.17 -40.38
CA ASP A 773 9.00 9.60 -41.65
C ASP A 773 10.47 9.86 -41.95
N LEU A 774 11.24 8.79 -42.12
CA LEU A 774 12.67 8.85 -42.44
C LEU A 774 12.98 8.47 -43.90
N THR A 775 11.99 8.14 -44.72
CA THR A 775 12.13 7.55 -46.03
C THR A 775 13.07 8.35 -46.93
N LYS A 776 12.93 9.68 -46.97
CA LYS A 776 13.73 10.55 -47.85
C LYS A 776 15.10 10.94 -47.26
N LEU A 777 15.37 10.60 -45.99
CA LEU A 777 16.55 11.03 -45.25
C LEU A 777 17.52 9.90 -44.97
N THR A 778 17.12 8.67 -45.23
CA THR A 778 17.92 7.48 -44.92
C THR A 778 18.15 6.64 -46.15
N ARG A 779 19.26 5.85 -46.15
CA ARG A 779 19.62 4.94 -47.25
C ARG A 779 19.77 3.51 -46.72
N PRO A 780 19.20 2.50 -47.38
CA PRO A 780 19.41 1.10 -47.00
C PRO A 780 20.88 0.75 -46.90
N GLY A 781 21.30 0.09 -45.85
CA GLY A 781 22.67 -0.32 -45.55
C GLY A 781 23.56 0.78 -44.97
N ALA A 782 23.14 2.03 -44.95
CA ALA A 782 23.93 3.14 -44.44
C ALA A 782 23.70 3.33 -42.90
N THR A 783 24.76 3.84 -42.24
CA THR A 783 24.66 4.28 -40.84
C THR A 783 24.36 5.77 -40.79
N HIS A 784 23.38 6.14 -39.94
CA HIS A 784 22.91 7.50 -39.79
C HIS A 784 23.06 7.97 -38.35
N GLN A 785 23.32 9.26 -38.16
CA GLN A 785 23.27 9.95 -36.86
C GLN A 785 21.86 10.47 -36.61
N LEU A 786 21.28 10.07 -35.52
CA LEU A 786 20.03 10.64 -35.00
C LEU A 786 20.33 11.65 -33.90
N VAL A 787 19.82 12.85 -34.04
CA VAL A 787 19.86 13.88 -33.01
C VAL A 787 18.44 14.31 -32.72
N MET A 788 18.09 14.49 -31.45
CA MET A 788 16.76 14.88 -31.03
C MET A 788 16.81 15.89 -29.90
N ARG A 789 16.05 16.98 -30.03
CA ARG A 789 15.77 17.95 -28.98
C ARG A 789 14.37 17.70 -28.43
N VAL A 790 14.24 17.61 -27.10
CA VAL A 790 12.97 17.45 -26.41
C VAL A 790 12.78 18.61 -25.44
N VAL A 791 11.63 19.25 -25.49
CA VAL A 791 11.29 20.36 -24.58
C VAL A 791 10.12 19.97 -23.69
N LYS A 792 10.34 20.05 -22.38
CA LYS A 792 9.32 19.84 -21.37
C LYS A 792 9.49 20.78 -20.18
N LYS A 793 8.41 21.47 -19.81
CA LYS A 793 8.44 22.52 -18.77
C LYS A 793 8.04 22.04 -17.37
N SER A 794 7.51 20.82 -17.23
CA SER A 794 7.05 20.29 -15.93
C SER A 794 6.86 18.77 -15.97
N HIS A 795 6.89 18.12 -14.81
CA HIS A 795 6.68 16.69 -14.63
C HIS A 795 7.75 15.79 -15.30
N ALA A 796 7.41 14.51 -15.49
CA ALA A 796 8.28 13.57 -16.20
C ALA A 796 8.55 14.02 -17.64
N ALA A 797 9.74 13.74 -18.15
CA ALA A 797 10.15 14.22 -19.46
C ALA A 797 11.08 13.24 -20.20
N GLY A 798 10.96 13.21 -21.52
CA GLY A 798 11.83 12.47 -22.43
C GLY A 798 11.22 11.22 -23.04
N ILE A 799 12.07 10.31 -23.49
CA ILE A 799 11.69 9.07 -24.14
C ILE A 799 11.43 8.01 -23.05
N LYS A 800 10.37 7.21 -23.25
CA LYS A 800 10.08 6.08 -22.37
C LYS A 800 9.57 4.88 -23.18
N GLY A 801 10.42 3.88 -23.36
CA GLY A 801 10.12 2.69 -24.11
C GLY A 801 11.06 2.47 -25.30
N ARG A 802 10.62 1.69 -26.31
CA ARG A 802 11.45 1.42 -27.47
C ARG A 802 11.41 2.54 -28.48
N VAL A 803 12.55 2.76 -29.12
CA VAL A 803 12.64 3.50 -30.37
C VAL A 803 12.95 2.52 -31.50
N ARG A 804 12.17 2.55 -32.58
CA ARG A 804 12.20 1.51 -33.61
C ARG A 804 12.14 2.09 -35.01
N LEU A 805 12.82 1.38 -35.95
CA LEU A 805 12.56 1.56 -37.37
C LEU A 805 11.44 0.61 -37.81
N MET A 806 10.41 1.18 -38.39
CA MET A 806 9.26 0.49 -38.94
C MET A 806 9.20 0.69 -40.45
N GLU A 807 9.01 -0.40 -41.17
CA GLU A 807 8.74 -0.39 -42.63
C GLU A 807 7.22 -0.51 -42.82
N ALA A 808 6.59 0.47 -43.43
CA ALA A 808 5.14 0.53 -43.65
C ALA A 808 4.78 1.55 -44.74
N LEU A 809 3.76 1.26 -45.54
CA LEU A 809 3.20 2.22 -46.50
C LEU A 809 2.68 3.47 -45.84
N ARG A 810 2.05 3.32 -44.69
CA ARG A 810 1.49 4.40 -43.89
C ARG A 810 1.42 3.97 -42.42
N ILE A 811 1.75 4.87 -41.49
CA ILE A 811 1.46 4.70 -40.08
C ILE A 811 0.08 5.27 -39.76
N ILE A 812 -0.85 4.42 -39.33
CA ILE A 812 -2.21 4.82 -38.95
C ILE A 812 -2.16 5.46 -37.59
N GLY A 813 -2.27 6.77 -37.52
CA GLY A 813 -2.28 7.54 -36.26
C GLY A 813 -2.31 9.06 -36.42
N ASP A 814 -2.11 9.57 -37.62
CA ASP A 814 -2.29 10.98 -37.93
C ASP A 814 -3.71 11.23 -38.48
N ARG A 815 -4.64 11.45 -37.54
CA ARG A 815 -5.85 12.25 -37.73
C ARG A 815 -6.01 13.21 -36.57
#